data_3806827e63f52bb4a8cf573424940494
#
_entry.id   3806827e63f52bb4a8cf573424940494
#
_cell.length_a   1.000
_cell.length_b   1.000
_cell.length_c   1.000
_cell.angle_alpha   90.00
_cell.angle_beta   90.00
_cell.angle_gamma   90.00
#
_symmetry.space_group_name_H-M   'P 1'
#
loop_
_entity.id
_entity.type
_entity.pdbx_description
1 polymer ?
#
loop_
_entity_poly.entity_id
_entity_poly.type
_entity_poly.pdbx_seq_one_letter_code
_entity_poly.pdbx_strand_id
1 'polypeptide(L)'
;MKNQILAMTLLLASGTAMAQGTVDDYNRAYSLRTKFSSDSVYHWAHQTAWKDSTHVLHYQISTSGGMKYITYDVDKAEMQTYKSWEDMNKALGIRPRPGYRAPFGRQPQHHWMEVDEENRAYPVASPDGKMEAYIEGYNVVLHEVGKPYTEKRILTQDGTIGLYYSNRIQWSPDGSKVFVCKRRPVEKRYAYYVESSPADQLQPILHKQEYAKPGDQLPQHFPVVIDVATGKKVEANPQQIDNQYDLDWMQWTPDGKEVTMEYNQRGHHLYQMLAMNAESGALRVVTEERSDKFVNYPRLWRQFVNDGKQLLWMSERDNWNHLYLYDVKKGKVLRQITKGAWCVREIQYVDEANQTIYFSACGVNPGEDPYLIHYYKIGMDGKNMMALTPEEGNHTAQYSYDRKYLLDTYSKVDAAPVTVLREVATGKLVKTLETADLSTLKKNGWQAPEVFVAKGRDGKTDMWGIIQRPTHFDPSKKYPVIEYIYAGPGDAYTPKSFSSYNWNMTSLAELGFIVVQLDAMGTSWRGKQFEEVCYKNLKDAGFPDRELWIKAAAQKYPYMDAERVGIFGASAGGQESTTAVLLHGDFYKAAYSSCGCHDNRMDKIWWNEQWMSYPIDSSYVECSNVENAYKLERPLMLVVGELDDNVDPSSTYQVANALIKAGKDFDLVVLPGVHHTMGEYFGEHKRYDFFVRHLLGVNPPKWSEVKSK
;
A
#
# COMPACT_ATOMS: atom_id res chain seq x y z
N MET A 1 -20.08 29.56 -81.90
CA MET A 1 -20.61 28.78 -80.82
C MET A 1 -19.61 27.75 -80.41
N LYS A 2 -18.78 28.05 -79.48
CA LYS A 2 -17.73 27.14 -78.94
C LYS A 2 -17.91 27.11 -77.44
N ASN A 3 -18.32 25.94 -76.93
CA ASN A 3 -18.37 25.65 -75.48
C ASN A 3 -16.97 25.55 -74.93
N GLN A 4 -16.64 26.43 -73.95
CA GLN A 4 -15.47 26.24 -73.12
C GLN A 4 -15.92 25.57 -71.83
N ILE A 5 -15.48 24.36 -71.64
CA ILE A 5 -15.60 23.61 -70.40
C ILE A 5 -14.42 24.07 -69.50
N LEU A 6 -14.73 24.75 -68.41
CA LEU A 6 -13.79 25.12 -67.37
C LEU A 6 -13.60 23.95 -66.43
N ALA A 7 -12.51 23.23 -66.53
CA ALA A 7 -12.17 22.16 -65.58
C ALA A 7 -11.62 22.83 -64.30
N MET A 8 -12.40 22.77 -63.26
CA MET A 8 -12.05 23.23 -61.92
C MET A 8 -11.32 22.05 -61.22
N THR A 9 -9.98 22.14 -61.24
CA THR A 9 -9.14 21.17 -60.53
C THR A 9 -9.18 21.51 -59.05
N LEU A 10 -9.97 20.77 -58.26
CA LEU A 10 -9.87 20.78 -56.80
C LEU A 10 -8.56 20.11 -56.39
N LEU A 11 -7.59 20.89 -56.00
CA LEU A 11 -6.45 20.38 -55.22
C LEU A 11 -7.01 20.04 -53.82
N LEU A 12 -7.29 18.76 -53.60
CA LEU A 12 -7.38 18.18 -52.26
C LEU A 12 -5.95 18.19 -51.70
N ALA A 13 -5.63 19.20 -50.91
CA ALA A 13 -4.53 19.14 -49.97
C ALA A 13 -4.92 18.12 -48.91
N SER A 14 -4.63 16.85 -49.14
CA SER A 14 -4.64 15.81 -48.11
C SER A 14 -3.47 16.13 -47.20
N GLY A 15 -3.72 17.02 -46.22
CA GLY A 15 -2.91 17.03 -45.01
C GLY A 15 -2.97 15.64 -44.43
N THR A 16 -1.88 14.89 -44.55
CA THR A 16 -1.72 13.65 -43.80
C THR A 16 -1.75 14.02 -42.32
N ALA A 17 -2.92 14.08 -41.74
CA ALA A 17 -3.05 13.99 -40.30
C ALA A 17 -2.35 12.67 -39.96
N MET A 18 -1.18 12.72 -39.36
CA MET A 18 -0.48 11.54 -38.89
C MET A 18 -1.45 10.83 -37.94
N ALA A 19 -2.00 9.71 -38.41
CA ALA A 19 -2.95 8.92 -37.65
C ALA A 19 -2.28 8.47 -36.34
N GLN A 20 -3.01 8.56 -35.24
CA GLN A 20 -2.60 7.99 -33.94
C GLN A 20 -3.09 6.54 -33.83
N GLY A 21 -2.41 5.71 -33.03
CA GLY A 21 -2.76 4.30 -32.89
C GLY A 21 -2.34 3.42 -34.05
N THR A 22 -1.29 3.79 -34.77
CA THR A 22 -0.74 3.05 -35.90
C THR A 22 0.15 1.89 -35.46
N VAL A 23 0.51 0.97 -36.40
CA VAL A 23 1.53 -0.08 -36.17
C VAL A 23 2.83 0.52 -35.63
N ASP A 24 3.27 1.67 -36.16
CA ASP A 24 4.49 2.32 -35.71
C ASP A 24 4.36 2.85 -34.28
N ASP A 25 3.20 3.36 -33.88
CA ASP A 25 2.96 3.81 -32.52
C ASP A 25 3.04 2.63 -31.52
N TYR A 26 2.44 1.49 -31.84
CA TYR A 26 2.54 0.27 -31.03
C TYR A 26 3.98 -0.23 -30.94
N ASN A 27 4.70 -0.30 -32.06
CA ASN A 27 6.10 -0.73 -32.07
C ASN A 27 6.98 0.21 -31.23
N ARG A 28 6.75 1.53 -31.29
CA ARG A 28 7.43 2.48 -30.43
C ARG A 28 7.06 2.26 -28.96
N ALA A 29 5.78 2.17 -28.63
CA ALA A 29 5.30 1.94 -27.27
C ALA A 29 6.00 0.75 -26.60
N TYR A 30 6.07 -0.39 -27.27
CA TYR A 30 6.77 -1.56 -26.73
C TYR A 30 8.29 -1.38 -26.66
N SER A 31 8.89 -0.65 -27.60
CA SER A 31 10.34 -0.41 -27.60
C SER A 31 10.80 0.46 -26.41
N LEU A 32 9.91 1.26 -25.84
CA LEU A 32 10.26 2.17 -24.74
C LEU A 32 10.68 1.43 -23.47
N ARG A 33 10.20 0.21 -23.23
CA ARG A 33 10.63 -0.62 -22.09
C ARG A 33 12.14 -0.83 -22.06
N THR A 34 12.72 -1.11 -23.22
CA THR A 34 14.17 -1.32 -23.35
C THR A 34 14.90 0.03 -23.42
N LYS A 35 14.38 0.98 -24.20
CA LYS A 35 15.02 2.29 -24.37
C LYS A 35 15.10 3.11 -23.09
N PHE A 36 14.10 2.96 -22.22
CA PHE A 36 13.99 3.69 -20.96
C PHE A 36 14.25 2.79 -19.76
N SER A 37 14.99 1.69 -19.94
CA SER A 37 15.43 0.87 -18.81
C SER A 37 16.28 1.69 -17.85
N SER A 38 16.30 1.31 -16.59
CA SER A 38 17.16 1.93 -15.56
C SER A 38 18.65 1.88 -15.93
N ASP A 39 19.07 0.90 -16.75
CA ASP A 39 20.45 0.78 -17.23
C ASP A 39 20.85 1.93 -18.17
N SER A 40 19.87 2.65 -18.74
CA SER A 40 20.09 3.87 -19.54
C SER A 40 20.28 5.13 -18.69
N VAL A 41 20.16 5.02 -17.37
CA VAL A 41 20.42 6.10 -16.40
C VAL A 41 21.75 5.83 -15.74
N TYR A 42 22.77 6.59 -16.11
CA TYR A 42 24.11 6.38 -15.56
C TYR A 42 24.23 7.04 -14.18
N HIS A 43 25.09 6.52 -13.33
CA HIS A 43 25.35 7.05 -11.99
C HIS A 43 24.11 7.08 -11.08
N TRP A 44 23.08 6.29 -11.35
CA TRP A 44 22.00 6.07 -10.42
C TRP A 44 22.36 4.92 -9.49
N ALA A 45 22.52 5.22 -8.20
CA ALA A 45 22.87 4.21 -7.20
C ALA A 45 21.69 3.25 -6.94
N HIS A 46 21.92 1.98 -7.15
CA HIS A 46 20.96 0.90 -6.91
C HIS A 46 21.50 -0.08 -5.88
N GLN A 47 20.60 -0.82 -5.22
CA GLN A 47 20.94 -1.84 -4.22
C GLN A 47 21.89 -1.30 -3.15
N THR A 48 21.65 -0.08 -2.72
CA THR A 48 22.42 0.58 -1.68
C THR A 48 22.24 -0.11 -0.34
N ALA A 49 23.32 -0.44 0.36
CA ALA A 49 23.27 -1.02 1.70
C ALA A 49 24.54 -0.72 2.50
N TRP A 50 24.41 -0.77 3.82
CA TRP A 50 25.54 -0.79 4.75
C TRP A 50 26.05 -2.23 4.92
N LYS A 51 27.37 -2.40 5.04
CA LYS A 51 27.96 -3.67 5.42
C LYS A 51 27.90 -3.83 6.94
N ASP A 52 26.97 -4.68 7.42
CA ASP A 52 26.81 -5.05 8.83
C ASP A 52 27.20 -3.94 9.83
N SER A 53 27.98 -4.27 10.88
CA SER A 53 28.42 -3.33 11.91
C SER A 53 29.66 -2.51 11.50
N THR A 54 29.66 -1.94 10.30
CA THR A 54 30.76 -1.11 9.79
C THR A 54 30.23 0.20 9.17
N HIS A 55 31.11 1.15 8.92
CA HIS A 55 30.82 2.35 8.13
C HIS A 55 31.17 2.18 6.64
N VAL A 56 31.13 0.96 6.13
CA VAL A 56 31.30 0.68 4.71
C VAL A 56 29.95 0.50 4.06
N LEU A 57 29.64 1.33 3.08
CA LEU A 57 28.48 1.14 2.22
C LEU A 57 28.85 0.55 0.87
N HIS A 58 27.90 -0.10 0.23
CA HIS A 58 28.06 -0.64 -1.10
C HIS A 58 26.82 -0.41 -1.95
N TYR A 59 27.02 -0.29 -3.27
CA TYR A 59 25.97 -0.07 -4.23
C TYR A 59 26.46 -0.41 -5.64
N GLN A 60 25.54 -0.40 -6.61
CA GLN A 60 25.87 -0.55 -8.03
C GLN A 60 25.37 0.64 -8.83
N ILE A 61 26.06 0.94 -9.94
CA ILE A 61 25.69 1.96 -10.92
C ILE A 61 25.84 1.43 -12.34
N SER A 62 25.00 1.92 -13.25
CA SER A 62 25.23 1.80 -14.69
C SER A 62 26.18 2.91 -15.16
N THR A 63 27.03 2.59 -16.11
CA THR A 63 27.92 3.55 -16.81
C THR A 63 27.95 3.23 -18.30
N SER A 64 28.50 4.13 -19.13
CA SER A 64 28.73 3.85 -20.56
C SER A 64 29.63 2.63 -20.81
N GLY A 65 30.42 2.23 -19.83
CA GLY A 65 31.28 1.04 -19.89
C GLY A 65 30.70 -0.22 -19.24
N GLY A 66 29.37 -0.21 -18.90
CA GLY A 66 28.67 -1.31 -18.21
C GLY A 66 28.49 -1.07 -16.74
N MET A 67 28.02 -2.11 -16.04
CA MET A 67 27.77 -2.06 -14.58
C MET A 67 29.08 -1.94 -13.80
N LYS A 68 29.05 -1.15 -12.75
CA LYS A 68 30.10 -1.03 -11.73
C LYS A 68 29.53 -1.25 -10.35
N TYR A 69 30.31 -1.87 -9.49
CA TYR A 69 29.98 -2.19 -8.12
C TYR A 69 30.95 -1.41 -7.22
N ILE A 70 30.42 -0.66 -6.28
CA ILE A 70 31.17 0.36 -5.54
C ILE A 70 31.05 0.09 -4.06
N THR A 71 32.18 0.23 -3.35
CA THR A 71 32.21 0.35 -1.89
C THR A 71 32.75 1.70 -1.50
N TYR A 72 32.23 2.27 -0.42
CA TYR A 72 32.76 3.49 0.19
C TYR A 72 32.94 3.28 1.69
N ASP A 73 34.19 3.32 2.14
CA ASP A 73 34.57 3.30 3.56
C ASP A 73 34.56 4.73 4.08
N VAL A 74 33.57 5.05 4.93
CA VAL A 74 33.35 6.42 5.43
C VAL A 74 34.48 6.87 6.34
N ASP A 75 35.01 5.97 7.19
CA ASP A 75 36.05 6.29 8.18
C ASP A 75 37.39 6.60 7.52
N LYS A 76 37.66 5.97 6.38
CA LYS A 76 38.88 6.20 5.60
C LYS A 76 38.70 7.20 4.46
N ALA A 77 37.46 7.57 4.14
CA ALA A 77 37.08 8.34 2.96
C ALA A 77 37.55 7.68 1.62
N GLU A 78 37.59 6.36 1.58
CA GLU A 78 38.10 5.57 0.45
C GLU A 78 36.97 4.93 -0.35
N MET A 79 37.05 5.08 -1.67
CA MET A 79 36.11 4.46 -2.62
C MET A 79 36.84 3.41 -3.44
N GLN A 80 36.22 2.22 -3.59
CA GLN A 80 36.73 1.15 -4.43
C GLN A 80 35.67 0.72 -5.44
N THR A 81 36.11 0.33 -6.64
CA THR A 81 35.25 -0.10 -7.72
C THR A 81 35.60 -1.52 -8.14
N TYR A 82 34.56 -2.34 -8.34
CA TYR A 82 34.67 -3.74 -8.72
C TYR A 82 33.97 -4.00 -10.06
N LYS A 83 34.42 -5.04 -10.77
CA LYS A 83 33.85 -5.42 -12.08
C LYS A 83 32.60 -6.30 -11.96
N SER A 84 32.46 -7.02 -10.83
CA SER A 84 31.33 -7.90 -10.58
C SER A 84 30.81 -7.78 -9.15
N TRP A 85 29.56 -8.18 -8.95
CA TRP A 85 28.95 -8.34 -7.63
C TRP A 85 29.71 -9.37 -6.77
N GLU A 86 30.22 -10.42 -7.40
CA GLU A 86 30.97 -11.48 -6.72
C GLU A 86 32.31 -10.96 -6.18
N ASP A 87 33.06 -10.18 -6.97
CA ASP A 87 34.32 -9.57 -6.52
C ASP A 87 34.11 -8.64 -5.36
N MET A 88 33.06 -7.80 -5.39
CA MET A 88 32.72 -6.89 -4.33
C MET A 88 32.31 -7.65 -3.05
N ASN A 89 31.43 -8.65 -3.17
CA ASN A 89 31.00 -9.45 -2.03
C ASN A 89 32.17 -10.22 -1.39
N LYS A 90 33.07 -10.75 -2.21
CA LYS A 90 34.30 -11.40 -1.72
C LYS A 90 35.18 -10.43 -0.94
N ALA A 91 35.38 -9.22 -1.44
CA ALA A 91 36.17 -8.18 -0.76
C ALA A 91 35.51 -7.74 0.55
N LEU A 92 34.16 -7.68 0.60
CA LEU A 92 33.40 -7.36 1.79
C LEU A 92 33.25 -8.52 2.77
N GLY A 93 33.62 -9.75 2.38
CA GLY A 93 33.37 -10.95 3.18
C GLY A 93 31.90 -11.34 3.29
N ILE A 94 31.05 -10.84 2.39
CA ILE A 94 29.62 -11.15 2.33
C ILE A 94 29.47 -12.52 1.67
N ARG A 95 28.95 -13.50 2.40
CA ARG A 95 28.60 -14.81 1.83
C ARG A 95 27.31 -14.70 1.01
N PRO A 96 27.26 -15.24 -0.22
CA PRO A 96 26.00 -15.33 -0.95
C PRO A 96 24.99 -16.10 -0.08
N ARG A 97 23.87 -15.49 0.25
CA ARG A 97 22.73 -16.26 0.79
C ARG A 97 22.19 -17.09 -0.38
N PRO A 98 22.05 -18.42 -0.24
CA PRO A 98 21.34 -19.22 -1.23
C PRO A 98 19.97 -18.54 -1.44
N GLY A 99 19.61 -18.28 -2.68
CA GLY A 99 18.52 -17.43 -3.09
C GLY A 99 17.23 -17.61 -2.28
N TYR A 100 17.07 -16.80 -1.26
CA TYR A 100 15.78 -16.57 -0.65
C TYR A 100 15.05 -15.61 -1.59
N ARG A 101 14.29 -16.17 -2.54
CA ARG A 101 13.19 -15.41 -3.14
C ARG A 101 12.22 -15.16 -2.00
N ALA A 102 12.20 -13.93 -1.50
CA ALA A 102 11.09 -13.51 -0.67
C ALA A 102 9.81 -13.84 -1.46
N PRO A 103 8.86 -14.61 -0.90
CA PRO A 103 7.56 -14.75 -1.55
C PRO A 103 7.04 -13.33 -1.74
N PHE A 104 6.64 -13.00 -2.97
CA PHE A 104 6.01 -11.74 -3.28
C PHE A 104 4.92 -11.48 -2.23
N GLY A 105 5.08 -10.36 -1.51
CA GLY A 105 4.04 -9.74 -0.71
C GLY A 105 3.25 -10.70 0.17
N ARG A 106 3.84 -11.25 1.24
CA ARG A 106 2.99 -11.56 2.39
C ARG A 106 2.42 -10.23 2.84
N GLN A 107 1.16 -9.98 2.44
CA GLN A 107 0.34 -9.02 3.17
C GLN A 107 0.43 -9.39 4.65
N PRO A 108 0.46 -8.42 5.58
CA PRO A 108 0.38 -8.75 6.99
C PRO A 108 -0.82 -9.66 7.16
N GLN A 109 -0.57 -10.94 7.48
CA GLN A 109 -1.64 -11.85 7.83
C GLN A 109 -2.26 -11.24 9.07
N HIS A 110 -3.50 -10.81 8.94
CA HIS A 110 -4.25 -10.38 10.11
C HIS A 110 -4.34 -11.58 11.05
N HIS A 111 -4.10 -11.35 12.34
CA HIS A 111 -4.00 -12.40 13.34
C HIS A 111 -5.24 -13.32 13.39
N TRP A 112 -6.41 -12.83 12.97
CA TRP A 112 -7.63 -13.64 12.90
C TRP A 112 -7.69 -14.59 11.70
N MET A 113 -6.79 -14.47 10.70
CA MET A 113 -6.56 -15.45 9.62
C MET A 113 -5.61 -16.57 10.06
N GLU A 114 -5.18 -16.59 11.31
CA GLU A 114 -4.24 -17.58 11.78
C GLU A 114 -4.80 -19.00 11.77
N VAL A 115 -3.94 -19.84 11.24
CA VAL A 115 -3.87 -21.30 11.23
C VAL A 115 -4.62 -21.97 12.36
N ASP A 116 -5.32 -23.07 12.03
CA ASP A 116 -5.84 -24.07 12.96
C ASP A 116 -4.94 -24.28 14.17
N GLU A 117 -5.19 -23.49 15.21
CA GLU A 117 -4.51 -23.59 16.49
C GLU A 117 -4.97 -24.82 17.30
N GLU A 118 -5.94 -25.57 16.78
CA GLU A 118 -6.63 -26.64 17.51
C GLU A 118 -5.71 -27.75 17.97
N ASN A 119 -4.49 -27.89 17.39
CA ASN A 119 -3.67 -29.09 17.67
C ASN A 119 -2.14 -28.84 17.67
N ARG A 120 -1.64 -27.64 17.75
CA ARG A 120 -0.18 -27.42 17.87
C ARG A 120 0.15 -26.68 19.15
N ALA A 121 0.31 -27.45 20.22
CA ALA A 121 0.94 -26.96 21.43
C ALA A 121 2.44 -26.74 21.17
N TYR A 122 2.85 -25.47 21.04
CA TYR A 122 4.25 -25.12 21.26
C TYR A 122 4.37 -24.71 22.72
N PRO A 123 5.09 -25.49 23.55
CA PRO A 123 5.30 -25.13 24.93
C PRO A 123 6.01 -23.78 25.05
N VAL A 124 5.50 -22.90 25.88
CA VAL A 124 6.09 -21.59 26.19
C VAL A 124 6.75 -21.69 27.55
N ALA A 125 8.09 -21.57 27.58
CA ALA A 125 8.88 -21.68 28.80
C ALA A 125 8.64 -20.49 29.75
N SER A 126 8.62 -20.77 31.05
CA SER A 126 8.64 -19.75 32.09
C SER A 126 9.94 -18.90 32.04
N PRO A 127 9.95 -17.69 32.61
CA PRO A 127 11.16 -16.84 32.60
C PRO A 127 12.40 -17.49 33.21
N ASP A 128 12.23 -18.38 34.18
CA ASP A 128 13.33 -19.13 34.82
C ASP A 128 13.68 -20.45 34.09
N GLY A 129 12.94 -20.81 33.02
CA GLY A 129 13.14 -21.99 32.19
C GLY A 129 12.79 -23.31 32.87
N LYS A 130 12.16 -23.32 34.06
CA LYS A 130 11.84 -24.56 34.78
C LYS A 130 10.50 -25.16 34.44
N MET A 131 9.55 -24.31 34.07
CA MET A 131 8.20 -24.71 33.66
C MET A 131 7.94 -24.35 32.22
N GLU A 132 6.99 -25.03 31.61
CA GLU A 132 6.44 -24.66 30.32
C GLU A 132 4.91 -24.78 30.36
N ALA A 133 4.24 -23.91 29.61
CA ALA A 133 2.79 -23.92 29.47
C ALA A 133 2.39 -24.14 28.02
N TYR A 134 1.37 -24.93 27.76
CA TYR A 134 0.85 -25.24 26.43
C TYR A 134 -0.65 -25.57 26.48
N ILE A 135 -1.27 -25.72 25.32
CA ILE A 135 -2.69 -26.11 25.23
C ILE A 135 -2.81 -27.58 24.88
N GLU A 136 -3.62 -28.29 25.63
CA GLU A 136 -3.99 -29.66 25.34
C GLU A 136 -5.46 -29.90 25.70
N GLY A 137 -6.22 -30.54 24.79
CA GLY A 137 -7.65 -30.77 25.02
C GLY A 137 -8.42 -29.48 25.33
N TYR A 138 -8.12 -28.40 24.63
CA TYR A 138 -8.72 -27.07 24.79
C TYR A 138 -8.36 -26.32 26.10
N ASN A 139 -7.46 -26.88 26.92
CA ASN A 139 -7.12 -26.36 28.24
C ASN A 139 -5.64 -26.07 28.39
N VAL A 140 -5.32 -25.15 29.33
CA VAL A 140 -3.94 -24.82 29.70
C VAL A 140 -3.36 -25.93 30.55
N VAL A 141 -2.19 -26.40 30.17
CA VAL A 141 -1.42 -27.42 30.85
C VAL A 141 -0.05 -26.86 31.20
N LEU A 142 0.42 -27.22 32.40
CA LEU A 142 1.78 -26.96 32.84
C LEU A 142 2.59 -28.22 32.87
N HIS A 143 3.86 -28.11 32.53
CA HIS A 143 4.84 -29.17 32.54
C HIS A 143 6.15 -28.69 33.11
N GLU A 144 6.83 -29.49 33.91
CA GLU A 144 8.18 -29.20 34.42
C GLU A 144 9.20 -29.64 33.38
N VAL A 145 10.04 -28.69 32.93
CA VAL A 145 11.05 -28.93 31.89
C VAL A 145 11.99 -30.05 32.31
N GLY A 146 12.17 -31.05 31.43
CA GLY A 146 13.02 -32.22 31.68
C GLY A 146 12.31 -33.40 32.37
N LYS A 147 11.05 -33.27 32.76
CA LYS A 147 10.23 -34.37 33.23
C LYS A 147 9.50 -35.05 32.07
N PRO A 148 9.00 -36.31 32.27
CA PRO A 148 8.11 -36.94 31.29
C PRO A 148 6.79 -36.12 31.13
N TYR A 149 6.27 -35.96 29.90
CA TYR A 149 5.00 -35.26 29.65
C TYR A 149 3.77 -35.97 30.28
N THR A 150 3.92 -37.17 30.82
CA THR A 150 2.92 -37.83 31.66
C THR A 150 2.77 -37.20 33.05
N GLU A 151 3.78 -36.45 33.52
CA GLU A 151 3.81 -35.72 34.80
C GLU A 151 3.35 -34.26 34.65
N LYS A 152 2.37 -34.00 33.77
CA LYS A 152 1.77 -32.71 33.55
C LYS A 152 0.70 -32.35 34.59
N ARG A 153 0.48 -31.05 34.79
CA ARG A 153 -0.61 -30.52 35.61
C ARG A 153 -1.61 -29.77 34.72
N ILE A 154 -2.85 -30.20 34.68
CA ILE A 154 -3.93 -29.49 34.00
C ILE A 154 -4.31 -28.26 34.84
N LEU A 155 -4.11 -27.07 34.29
CA LEU A 155 -4.33 -25.80 35.01
C LEU A 155 -5.78 -25.31 34.86
N THR A 156 -6.44 -25.63 33.73
CA THR A 156 -7.86 -25.30 33.47
C THR A 156 -8.61 -26.52 32.99
N GLN A 157 -9.95 -26.55 33.22
CA GLN A 157 -10.80 -27.72 32.86
C GLN A 157 -12.11 -27.28 32.19
N ASP A 158 -12.24 -26.01 31.82
CA ASP A 158 -13.47 -25.42 31.29
C ASP A 158 -13.36 -25.05 29.80
N GLY A 159 -12.25 -25.42 29.14
CA GLY A 159 -12.07 -25.32 27.70
C GLY A 159 -12.90 -26.35 26.95
N THR A 160 -13.58 -25.91 25.87
CA THR A 160 -14.39 -26.76 24.99
C THR A 160 -14.16 -26.40 23.54
N ILE A 161 -14.58 -27.22 22.59
CA ILE A 161 -14.49 -26.92 21.15
C ILE A 161 -15.16 -25.56 20.75
N GLY A 162 -16.19 -25.16 21.49
CA GLY A 162 -16.90 -23.87 21.25
C GLY A 162 -16.35 -22.68 22.02
N LEU A 163 -15.45 -22.90 22.98
CA LEU A 163 -14.77 -21.87 23.75
C LEU A 163 -13.50 -22.48 24.36
N TYR A 164 -12.37 -22.28 23.75
CA TYR A 164 -11.10 -22.90 24.12
C TYR A 164 -10.01 -21.90 24.45
N TYR A 165 -9.01 -22.34 25.21
CA TYR A 165 -7.82 -21.54 25.47
C TYR A 165 -6.92 -21.54 24.24
N SER A 166 -6.55 -20.35 23.77
CA SER A 166 -5.66 -20.17 22.62
C SER A 166 -4.19 -20.39 23.05
N ASN A 167 -3.33 -20.67 22.07
CA ASN A 167 -1.89 -20.82 22.31
C ASN A 167 -1.15 -19.49 22.52
N ARG A 168 -1.85 -18.36 22.62
CA ARG A 168 -1.29 -17.03 22.97
C ARG A 168 -0.95 -16.96 24.46
N ILE A 169 -0.02 -17.83 24.89
CA ILE A 169 0.39 -17.94 26.28
C ILE A 169 1.54 -16.97 26.57
N GLN A 170 1.42 -16.20 27.65
CA GLN A 170 2.50 -15.33 28.12
C GLN A 170 2.67 -15.46 29.64
N TRP A 171 3.88 -15.72 30.08
CA TRP A 171 4.23 -15.72 31.48
C TRP A 171 4.40 -14.31 32.03
N SER A 172 3.98 -14.08 33.27
CA SER A 172 4.36 -12.87 34.00
C SER A 172 5.90 -12.82 34.18
N PRO A 173 6.49 -11.62 34.31
CA PRO A 173 7.95 -11.49 34.46
C PRO A 173 8.57 -12.31 35.61
N ASP A 174 7.81 -12.53 36.68
CA ASP A 174 8.19 -13.32 37.86
C ASP A 174 7.85 -14.83 37.75
N GLY A 175 7.18 -15.23 36.67
CA GLY A 175 6.76 -16.61 36.43
C GLY A 175 5.60 -17.08 37.33
N SER A 176 5.00 -16.21 38.14
CA SER A 176 3.92 -16.59 39.08
C SER A 176 2.54 -16.73 38.40
N LYS A 177 2.37 -16.09 37.24
CA LYS A 177 1.09 -16.07 36.50
C LYS A 177 1.31 -16.39 35.02
N VAL A 178 0.23 -16.89 34.40
CA VAL A 178 0.12 -17.08 32.95
C VAL A 178 -1.05 -16.25 32.44
N PHE A 179 -0.81 -15.42 31.45
CA PHE A 179 -1.85 -14.78 30.66
C PHE A 179 -2.17 -15.65 29.44
N VAL A 180 -3.44 -15.79 29.11
CA VAL A 180 -3.94 -16.51 27.94
C VAL A 180 -5.30 -15.92 27.54
N CYS A 181 -5.72 -16.10 26.27
CA CYS A 181 -7.08 -15.77 25.85
C CYS A 181 -7.91 -17.05 25.68
N LYS A 182 -9.14 -17.06 26.17
CA LYS A 182 -10.15 -17.97 25.64
C LYS A 182 -10.61 -17.45 24.29
N ARG A 183 -10.78 -18.32 23.32
CA ARG A 183 -11.27 -18.01 21.97
C ARG A 183 -12.61 -18.69 21.73
N ARG A 184 -13.60 -17.89 21.31
CA ARG A 184 -14.83 -18.40 20.70
C ARG A 184 -14.61 -18.45 19.20
N PRO A 185 -14.45 -19.64 18.59
CA PRO A 185 -14.25 -19.77 17.15
C PRO A 185 -15.52 -19.44 16.38
N VAL A 186 -15.37 -19.23 15.09
CA VAL A 186 -16.47 -19.06 14.13
C VAL A 186 -16.27 -20.02 12.97
N GLU A 187 -17.35 -20.29 12.23
CA GLU A 187 -17.25 -21.07 11.01
C GLU A 187 -16.39 -20.32 9.98
N LYS A 188 -15.37 -21.02 9.45
CA LYS A 188 -14.51 -20.45 8.41
C LYS A 188 -15.28 -20.27 7.11
N ARG A 189 -15.08 -19.12 6.47
CA ARG A 189 -15.60 -18.81 5.14
C ARG A 189 -14.49 -18.89 4.11
N TYR A 190 -14.84 -19.27 2.88
CA TYR A 190 -13.86 -19.52 1.84
C TYR A 190 -14.26 -18.81 0.53
N ALA A 191 -13.28 -18.28 -0.20
CA ALA A 191 -13.37 -18.06 -1.63
C ALA A 191 -12.96 -19.33 -2.36
N TYR A 192 -13.64 -19.62 -3.48
CA TYR A 192 -13.39 -20.80 -4.32
C TYR A 192 -13.11 -20.36 -5.74
N TYR A 193 -12.06 -20.88 -6.34
CA TYR A 193 -11.72 -20.63 -7.74
C TYR A 193 -11.11 -21.88 -8.37
N VAL A 194 -11.22 -21.97 -9.71
CA VAL A 194 -10.80 -23.16 -10.45
C VAL A 194 -9.63 -22.79 -11.34
N GLU A 195 -8.51 -23.49 -11.21
CA GLU A 195 -7.43 -23.47 -12.18
C GLU A 195 -7.82 -24.37 -13.35
N SER A 196 -8.25 -23.76 -14.46
CA SER A 196 -8.80 -24.49 -15.60
C SER A 196 -7.72 -25.22 -16.43
N SER A 197 -6.49 -24.73 -16.38
CA SER A 197 -5.39 -25.18 -17.25
C SER A 197 -4.09 -25.32 -16.45
N PRO A 198 -4.04 -26.25 -15.45
CA PRO A 198 -2.81 -26.48 -14.70
C PRO A 198 -1.69 -27.02 -15.61
N ALA A 199 -0.44 -26.68 -15.30
CA ALA A 199 0.70 -27.00 -16.16
C ALA A 199 1.10 -28.48 -16.13
N ASP A 200 0.72 -29.22 -15.07
CA ASP A 200 1.18 -30.57 -14.78
C ASP A 200 0.10 -31.66 -14.96
N GLN A 201 -1.15 -31.27 -15.23
CA GLN A 201 -2.26 -32.21 -15.42
C GLN A 201 -3.33 -31.67 -16.37
N LEU A 202 -4.15 -32.58 -16.95
CA LEU A 202 -5.27 -32.21 -17.81
C LEU A 202 -6.52 -31.77 -17.04
N GLN A 203 -6.74 -32.37 -15.87
CA GLN A 203 -7.95 -32.09 -15.06
C GLN A 203 -7.79 -30.74 -14.33
N PRO A 204 -8.83 -29.89 -14.32
CA PRO A 204 -8.83 -28.67 -13.52
C PRO A 204 -8.61 -28.93 -12.03
N ILE A 205 -8.06 -27.94 -11.34
CA ILE A 205 -7.81 -27.97 -9.90
C ILE A 205 -8.75 -26.97 -9.21
N LEU A 206 -9.47 -27.44 -8.19
CA LEU A 206 -10.24 -26.56 -7.30
C LEU A 206 -9.35 -26.01 -6.19
N HIS A 207 -9.25 -24.71 -6.12
CA HIS A 207 -8.61 -24.02 -5.01
C HIS A 207 -9.65 -23.47 -4.04
N LYS A 208 -9.29 -23.42 -2.77
CA LYS A 208 -10.05 -22.72 -1.73
C LYS A 208 -9.10 -21.95 -0.83
N GLN A 209 -9.52 -20.76 -0.44
CA GLN A 209 -8.78 -19.87 0.45
C GLN A 209 -9.71 -19.35 1.54
N GLU A 210 -9.27 -19.33 2.80
CA GLU A 210 -10.03 -18.69 3.86
C GLU A 210 -10.21 -17.20 3.55
N TYR A 211 -11.47 -16.74 3.52
CA TYR A 211 -11.82 -15.43 3.01
C TYR A 211 -13.09 -14.92 3.68
N ALA A 212 -12.91 -14.22 4.81
CA ALA A 212 -14.02 -13.56 5.49
C ALA A 212 -14.42 -12.27 4.74
N LYS A 213 -15.71 -12.07 4.60
CA LYS A 213 -16.33 -10.93 3.92
C LYS A 213 -17.07 -10.04 4.91
N PRO A 214 -17.32 -8.77 4.57
CA PRO A 214 -18.12 -7.89 5.43
C PRO A 214 -19.42 -8.54 5.86
N GLY A 215 -19.74 -8.42 7.14
CA GLY A 215 -20.90 -9.05 7.75
C GLY A 215 -20.67 -10.45 8.31
N ASP A 216 -19.64 -11.17 7.91
CA ASP A 216 -19.31 -12.48 8.48
C ASP A 216 -18.97 -12.33 9.98
N GLN A 217 -19.23 -13.40 10.73
CA GLN A 217 -18.86 -13.44 12.15
C GLN A 217 -17.34 -13.51 12.30
N LEU A 218 -16.82 -12.81 13.32
CA LEU A 218 -15.42 -12.83 13.70
C LEU A 218 -15.23 -13.57 15.03
N PRO A 219 -14.10 -14.27 15.21
CA PRO A 219 -13.79 -14.91 16.49
C PRO A 219 -13.70 -13.85 17.60
N GLN A 220 -14.06 -14.26 18.82
CA GLN A 220 -14.00 -13.40 20.00
C GLN A 220 -12.95 -13.91 20.96
N HIS A 221 -12.20 -13.00 21.58
CA HIS A 221 -11.13 -13.28 22.51
C HIS A 221 -11.49 -12.77 23.91
N PHE A 222 -11.26 -13.61 24.92
CA PHE A 222 -11.57 -13.32 26.32
C PHE A 222 -10.29 -13.46 27.16
N PRO A 223 -9.67 -12.35 27.59
CA PRO A 223 -8.43 -12.35 28.37
C PRO A 223 -8.60 -13.03 29.73
N VAL A 224 -7.66 -13.88 30.08
CA VAL A 224 -7.63 -14.62 31.35
C VAL A 224 -6.22 -14.57 31.92
N VAL A 225 -6.08 -14.26 33.19
CA VAL A 225 -4.86 -14.44 33.97
C VAL A 225 -5.05 -15.61 34.92
N ILE A 226 -4.08 -16.51 34.96
CA ILE A 226 -4.13 -17.72 35.80
C ILE A 226 -2.93 -17.71 36.74
N ASP A 227 -3.19 -17.83 38.05
CA ASP A 227 -2.16 -18.04 39.05
C ASP A 227 -1.59 -19.46 38.93
N VAL A 228 -0.30 -19.57 38.73
CA VAL A 228 0.39 -20.84 38.44
C VAL A 228 0.34 -21.78 39.65
N ALA A 229 0.44 -21.27 40.87
CA ALA A 229 0.46 -22.09 42.07
C ALA A 229 -0.93 -22.69 42.41
N THR A 230 -1.94 -21.85 42.34
CA THR A 230 -3.28 -22.20 42.80
C THR A 230 -4.25 -22.61 41.71
N GLY A 231 -3.98 -22.25 40.45
CA GLY A 231 -4.91 -22.41 39.33
C GLY A 231 -6.08 -21.39 39.37
N LYS A 232 -6.06 -20.41 40.26
CA LYS A 232 -7.11 -19.38 40.32
C LYS A 232 -7.09 -18.56 39.05
N LYS A 233 -8.25 -18.40 38.41
CA LYS A 233 -8.45 -17.62 37.20
C LYS A 233 -9.04 -16.25 37.53
N VAL A 234 -8.60 -15.26 36.77
CA VAL A 234 -9.14 -13.90 36.74
C VAL A 234 -9.46 -13.56 35.30
N GLU A 235 -10.70 -13.25 35.00
CA GLU A 235 -11.18 -12.98 33.63
C GLU A 235 -11.52 -11.49 33.48
N ALA A 236 -11.25 -10.93 32.30
CA ALA A 236 -11.68 -9.57 31.97
C ALA A 236 -13.21 -9.53 31.80
N ASN A 237 -13.83 -8.38 32.12
CA ASN A 237 -15.25 -8.18 31.85
C ASN A 237 -15.50 -8.11 30.34
N PRO A 238 -16.20 -9.09 29.74
CA PRO A 238 -16.41 -9.16 28.30
C PRO A 238 -17.26 -8.00 27.75
N GLN A 239 -18.07 -7.33 28.58
CA GLN A 239 -18.87 -6.18 28.15
C GLN A 239 -18.04 -4.93 27.84
N GLN A 240 -16.80 -4.85 28.34
CA GLN A 240 -15.90 -3.74 28.07
C GLN A 240 -15.12 -3.91 26.77
N ILE A 241 -15.14 -5.11 26.19
CA ILE A 241 -14.46 -5.49 24.96
C ILE A 241 -15.42 -6.25 24.03
N ASP A 242 -16.68 -5.89 24.03
CA ASP A 242 -17.70 -6.46 23.13
C ASP A 242 -17.52 -5.99 21.68
N ASN A 243 -18.25 -6.64 20.76
CA ASN A 243 -18.19 -6.30 19.34
C ASN A 243 -16.76 -6.14 18.79
N GLN A 244 -15.89 -7.11 19.12
CA GLN A 244 -14.49 -7.10 18.70
C GLN A 244 -14.38 -7.24 17.18
N TYR A 245 -13.62 -6.33 16.55
CA TYR A 245 -12.96 -6.63 15.31
C TYR A 245 -11.68 -7.42 15.58
N ASP A 246 -10.86 -6.92 16.52
CA ASP A 246 -9.64 -7.58 16.96
C ASP A 246 -9.32 -7.24 18.42
N LEU A 247 -8.59 -8.15 19.07
CA LEU A 247 -8.00 -7.96 20.40
C LEU A 247 -6.60 -8.55 20.38
N ASP A 248 -5.57 -7.71 20.36
CA ASP A 248 -4.20 -8.12 20.11
C ASP A 248 -3.17 -7.33 20.94
N TRP A 249 -1.88 -7.49 20.62
CA TRP A 249 -0.76 -6.78 21.26
C TRP A 249 -0.73 -6.93 22.79
N MET A 250 -1.00 -8.15 23.28
CA MET A 250 -0.95 -8.45 24.70
C MET A 250 0.50 -8.40 25.19
N GLN A 251 0.73 -7.65 26.27
CA GLN A 251 2.05 -7.54 26.87
C GLN A 251 1.95 -7.30 28.37
N TRP A 252 2.69 -8.10 29.17
CA TRP A 252 2.82 -7.83 30.59
C TRP A 252 3.53 -6.50 30.84
N THR A 253 3.06 -5.75 31.85
CA THR A 253 3.84 -4.65 32.41
C THR A 253 5.09 -5.21 33.09
N PRO A 254 6.21 -4.47 33.14
CA PRO A 254 7.46 -4.97 33.75
C PRO A 254 7.32 -5.39 35.23
N ASP A 255 6.38 -4.80 35.97
CA ASP A 255 6.08 -5.15 37.35
C ASP A 255 5.11 -6.34 37.52
N GLY A 256 4.66 -6.94 36.41
CA GLY A 256 3.75 -8.10 36.42
C GLY A 256 2.35 -7.85 36.98
N LYS A 257 1.94 -6.59 37.14
CA LYS A 257 0.64 -6.26 37.75
C LYS A 257 -0.49 -6.12 36.76
N GLU A 258 -0.18 -5.79 35.51
CA GLU A 258 -1.16 -5.60 34.45
C GLU A 258 -0.70 -6.27 33.15
N VAL A 259 -1.68 -6.60 32.32
CA VAL A 259 -1.45 -6.97 30.92
C VAL A 259 -2.07 -5.90 30.04
N THR A 260 -1.26 -5.25 29.19
CA THR A 260 -1.76 -4.31 28.20
C THR A 260 -2.19 -5.05 26.93
N MET A 261 -3.23 -4.54 26.26
CA MET A 261 -3.75 -5.10 25.02
C MET A 261 -4.41 -4.02 24.17
N GLU A 262 -4.47 -4.24 22.88
CA GLU A 262 -5.17 -3.37 21.95
C GLU A 262 -6.51 -3.95 21.59
N TYR A 263 -7.55 -3.14 21.72
CA TYR A 263 -8.92 -3.45 21.38
C TYR A 263 -9.37 -2.59 20.20
N ASN A 264 -9.71 -3.23 19.09
CA ASN A 264 -10.32 -2.61 17.93
C ASN A 264 -11.80 -3.01 17.88
N GLN A 265 -12.70 -2.06 18.03
CA GLN A 265 -14.14 -2.29 17.94
C GLN A 265 -14.54 -2.45 16.47
N ARG A 266 -15.38 -3.43 16.19
CA ARG A 266 -15.90 -3.63 14.84
C ARG A 266 -16.73 -2.43 14.39
N GLY A 267 -16.50 -1.99 13.14
CA GLY A 267 -16.97 -0.71 12.61
C GLY A 267 -15.93 0.40 12.76
N HIS A 268 -14.84 0.14 13.53
CA HIS A 268 -13.65 0.98 13.63
C HIS A 268 -13.87 2.40 14.15
N HIS A 269 -14.95 2.61 14.94
CA HIS A 269 -15.22 3.90 15.59
C HIS A 269 -14.41 4.11 16.86
N LEU A 270 -13.93 3.02 17.44
CA LEU A 270 -13.19 2.99 18.70
C LEU A 270 -11.97 2.07 18.58
N TYR A 271 -10.81 2.60 18.95
CA TYR A 271 -9.58 1.83 19.13
C TYR A 271 -8.96 2.19 20.49
N GLN A 272 -8.63 1.20 21.31
CA GLN A 272 -8.13 1.44 22.66
C GLN A 272 -6.87 0.61 22.96
N MET A 273 -5.93 1.21 23.68
CA MET A 273 -4.97 0.48 24.50
C MET A 273 -5.58 0.30 25.88
N LEU A 274 -5.82 -0.93 26.28
CA LEU A 274 -6.36 -1.32 27.58
C LEU A 274 -5.26 -1.90 28.48
N ALA A 275 -5.44 -1.83 29.80
CA ALA A 275 -4.63 -2.55 30.77
C ALA A 275 -5.56 -3.35 31.70
N MET A 276 -5.35 -4.67 31.74
CA MET A 276 -6.05 -5.61 32.61
C MET A 276 -5.28 -5.82 33.91
N ASN A 277 -5.88 -5.54 35.02
CA ASN A 277 -5.31 -5.83 36.36
C ASN A 277 -5.21 -7.35 36.55
N ALA A 278 -4.04 -7.87 36.85
CA ALA A 278 -3.77 -9.30 36.96
C ALA A 278 -4.40 -9.97 38.21
N GLU A 279 -4.86 -9.21 39.18
CA GLU A 279 -5.49 -9.76 40.40
C GLU A 279 -7.04 -9.68 40.38
N SER A 280 -7.58 -8.66 39.71
CA SER A 280 -9.03 -8.39 39.73
C SER A 280 -9.71 -8.60 38.36
N GLY A 281 -8.96 -8.63 37.26
CA GLY A 281 -9.52 -8.65 35.90
C GLY A 281 -10.08 -7.30 35.43
N ALA A 282 -10.01 -6.27 36.26
CA ALA A 282 -10.53 -4.95 35.91
C ALA A 282 -9.74 -4.35 34.72
N LEU A 283 -10.46 -3.90 33.71
CA LEU A 283 -9.91 -3.21 32.55
C LEU A 283 -9.93 -1.70 32.78
N ARG A 284 -8.85 -1.03 32.43
CA ARG A 284 -8.79 0.43 32.37
C ARG A 284 -8.23 0.89 31.01
N VAL A 285 -8.64 2.04 30.55
CA VAL A 285 -8.14 2.64 29.32
C VAL A 285 -6.80 3.33 29.59
N VAL A 286 -5.78 3.00 28.80
CA VAL A 286 -4.48 3.68 28.77
C VAL A 286 -4.54 4.84 27.77
N THR A 287 -5.02 4.58 26.57
CA THR A 287 -5.31 5.59 25.56
C THR A 287 -6.40 5.11 24.63
N GLU A 288 -7.06 6.04 23.94
CA GLU A 288 -8.08 5.71 22.94
C GLU A 288 -8.07 6.67 21.77
N GLU A 289 -8.47 6.14 20.61
CA GLU A 289 -8.89 6.89 19.43
C GLU A 289 -10.39 6.68 19.21
N ARG A 290 -11.11 7.78 19.00
CA ARG A 290 -12.54 7.76 18.66
C ARG A 290 -12.80 8.59 17.42
N SER A 291 -13.71 8.10 16.58
CA SER A 291 -14.18 8.81 15.40
C SER A 291 -15.66 8.47 15.17
N ASP A 292 -16.45 9.44 14.74
CA ASP A 292 -17.80 9.23 14.24
C ASP A 292 -17.84 8.64 12.82
N LYS A 293 -16.65 8.54 12.17
CA LYS A 293 -16.46 7.88 10.90
C LYS A 293 -15.63 6.60 11.06
N PHE A 294 -14.32 6.72 11.05
CA PHE A 294 -13.42 5.59 11.33
C PHE A 294 -12.10 6.06 11.97
N VAL A 295 -11.47 5.17 12.70
CA VAL A 295 -10.08 5.28 13.13
C VAL A 295 -9.24 4.55 12.08
N ASN A 296 -8.25 5.22 11.48
CA ASN A 296 -7.32 4.58 10.56
C ASN A 296 -6.28 3.77 11.35
N TYR A 297 -6.73 2.63 11.91
CA TYR A 297 -5.93 1.81 12.80
C TYR A 297 -4.65 1.23 12.16
N PRO A 298 -4.54 0.96 10.85
CA PRO A 298 -3.29 0.51 10.25
C PRO A 298 -2.14 1.51 10.35
N ARG A 299 -2.45 2.78 10.61
CA ARG A 299 -1.44 3.84 10.82
C ARG A 299 -1.01 4.02 12.27
N LEU A 300 -1.74 3.44 13.21
CA LEU A 300 -1.41 3.55 14.61
C LEU A 300 -0.06 2.88 14.88
N TRP A 301 0.85 3.66 15.43
CA TRP A 301 2.15 3.18 15.87
C TRP A 301 2.32 3.49 17.35
N ARG A 302 2.99 2.61 18.08
CA ARG A 302 3.22 2.73 19.51
C ARG A 302 4.51 2.08 19.95
N GLN A 303 5.04 2.62 21.03
CA GLN A 303 6.18 2.04 21.73
C GLN A 303 6.12 2.43 23.20
N PHE A 304 6.24 1.45 24.10
CA PHE A 304 6.49 1.70 25.50
C PHE A 304 7.92 2.19 25.69
N VAL A 305 8.08 3.20 26.54
CA VAL A 305 9.38 3.81 26.87
C VAL A 305 9.47 4.03 28.40
N ASN A 306 10.65 4.35 28.89
CA ASN A 306 10.89 4.59 30.32
C ASN A 306 10.40 3.41 31.18
N ASP A 307 10.90 2.20 30.88
CA ASP A 307 10.53 0.94 31.57
C ASP A 307 9.01 0.70 31.60
N GLY A 308 8.32 0.98 30.51
CA GLY A 308 6.87 0.78 30.38
C GLY A 308 6.00 1.81 31.12
N LYS A 309 6.59 2.84 31.75
CA LYS A 309 5.85 3.88 32.46
C LYS A 309 5.20 4.89 31.53
N GLN A 310 5.73 5.02 30.34
CA GLN A 310 5.23 5.94 29.30
C GLN A 310 4.97 5.20 28.00
N LEU A 311 4.07 5.74 27.20
CA LEU A 311 3.71 5.21 25.88
C LEU A 311 3.81 6.32 24.86
N LEU A 312 4.61 6.09 23.82
CA LEU A 312 4.55 6.85 22.59
C LEU A 312 3.41 6.30 21.74
N TRP A 313 2.55 7.18 21.27
CA TRP A 313 1.31 6.82 20.55
C TRP A 313 1.10 7.74 19.36
N MET A 314 0.86 7.17 18.18
CA MET A 314 0.50 7.92 16.98
C MET A 314 -1.01 8.13 16.92
N SER A 315 -1.46 9.35 16.56
CA SER A 315 -2.86 9.74 16.57
C SER A 315 -3.16 10.81 15.54
N GLU A 316 -4.35 10.74 14.96
CA GLU A 316 -4.91 11.75 14.05
C GLU A 316 -5.96 12.67 14.74
N ARG A 317 -5.94 12.76 16.07
CA ARG A 317 -6.95 13.49 16.85
C ARG A 317 -7.02 15.00 16.62
N ASP A 318 -5.97 15.60 16.06
CA ASP A 318 -5.89 17.00 15.68
C ASP A 318 -5.99 17.22 14.14
N ASN A 319 -6.55 16.25 13.42
CA ASN A 319 -6.67 16.19 11.97
C ASN A 319 -5.41 15.73 11.24
N TRP A 320 -4.26 15.61 11.89
CA TRP A 320 -2.99 15.22 11.26
C TRP A 320 -2.36 14.06 12.03
N ASN A 321 -1.59 13.22 11.35
CA ASN A 321 -0.96 12.08 11.98
C ASN A 321 0.26 12.52 12.80
N HIS A 322 0.14 12.53 14.12
CA HIS A 322 1.16 13.03 15.05
C HIS A 322 1.45 12.11 16.22
N LEU A 323 2.61 12.33 16.86
CA LEU A 323 3.05 11.60 18.05
C LEU A 323 2.63 12.30 19.34
N TYR A 324 2.16 11.47 20.28
CA TYR A 324 1.79 11.84 21.64
C TYR A 324 2.54 10.98 22.64
N LEU A 325 2.88 11.54 23.80
CA LEU A 325 3.44 10.83 24.93
C LEU A 325 2.41 10.72 26.04
N TYR A 326 2.20 9.52 26.55
CA TYR A 326 1.25 9.20 27.61
C TYR A 326 1.94 8.74 28.89
N ASP A 327 1.31 9.02 30.04
CA ASP A 327 1.53 8.33 31.31
C ASP A 327 0.66 7.07 31.31
N VAL A 328 1.27 5.90 31.27
CA VAL A 328 0.57 4.61 31.15
C VAL A 328 -0.32 4.34 32.38
N LYS A 329 0.18 4.66 33.59
CA LYS A 329 -0.55 4.42 34.83
C LYS A 329 -1.78 5.32 34.96
N LYS A 330 -1.66 6.59 34.59
CA LYS A 330 -2.75 7.57 34.71
C LYS A 330 -3.68 7.55 33.48
N GLY A 331 -3.30 6.95 32.38
CA GLY A 331 -4.04 7.01 31.11
C GLY A 331 -4.21 8.44 30.59
N LYS A 332 -3.19 9.28 30.72
CA LYS A 332 -3.26 10.71 30.36
C LYS A 332 -2.13 11.11 29.41
N VAL A 333 -2.48 11.96 28.46
CA VAL A 333 -1.49 12.64 27.61
C VAL A 333 -0.59 13.50 28.48
N LEU A 334 0.72 13.25 28.40
CA LEU A 334 1.74 14.11 29.00
C LEU A 334 2.05 15.28 28.06
N ARG A 335 2.12 15.02 26.75
CA ARG A 335 2.35 16.04 25.72
C ARG A 335 2.09 15.53 24.32
N GLN A 336 1.82 16.45 23.40
CA GLN A 336 1.94 16.23 21.97
C GLN A 336 3.39 16.54 21.57
N ILE A 337 4.05 15.57 20.90
CA ILE A 337 5.47 15.68 20.53
C ILE A 337 5.61 16.40 19.19
N THR A 338 4.89 15.93 18.17
CA THR A 338 4.86 16.56 16.83
C THR A 338 3.54 17.29 16.63
N LYS A 339 3.56 18.40 15.87
CA LYS A 339 2.37 19.21 15.60
C LYS A 339 2.51 20.05 14.34
N GLY A 340 1.40 20.37 13.69
CA GLY A 340 1.37 21.21 12.49
C GLY A 340 0.42 20.63 11.43
N ALA A 341 0.31 21.30 10.29
CA ALA A 341 -0.51 20.86 9.17
C ALA A 341 0.27 19.88 8.26
N TRP A 342 0.74 18.77 8.81
CA TRP A 342 1.58 17.77 8.14
C TRP A 342 1.49 16.41 8.87
N CYS A 343 1.96 15.33 8.23
CA CYS A 343 1.86 13.98 8.76
C CYS A 343 3.21 13.35 9.08
N VAL A 344 3.35 12.74 10.26
CA VAL A 344 4.36 11.71 10.50
C VAL A 344 4.05 10.51 9.63
N ARG A 345 5.05 10.01 8.89
CA ARG A 345 4.92 8.83 8.03
C ARG A 345 5.31 7.56 8.76
N GLU A 346 6.49 7.54 9.33
CA GLU A 346 7.07 6.36 9.96
C GLU A 346 8.06 6.76 11.05
N ILE A 347 8.06 6.02 12.15
CA ILE A 347 9.07 6.14 13.19
C ILE A 347 10.24 5.22 12.82
N GLN A 348 11.41 5.81 12.65
CA GLN A 348 12.63 5.09 12.30
C GLN A 348 13.23 4.41 13.52
N TYR A 349 13.34 5.14 14.62
CA TYR A 349 13.70 4.60 15.95
C TYR A 349 13.56 5.65 17.06
N VAL A 350 13.51 5.18 18.29
CA VAL A 350 13.48 6.00 19.50
C VAL A 350 14.78 5.79 20.27
N ASP A 351 15.50 6.86 20.48
CA ASP A 351 16.71 6.89 21.30
C ASP A 351 16.34 7.37 22.71
N GLU A 352 16.00 6.42 23.57
CA GLU A 352 15.60 6.73 24.96
C GLU A 352 16.75 7.34 25.76
N ALA A 353 18.00 6.92 25.51
CA ALA A 353 19.16 7.43 26.24
C ALA A 353 19.39 8.92 25.98
N ASN A 354 19.19 9.36 24.72
CA ASN A 354 19.33 10.76 24.31
C ASN A 354 17.97 11.48 24.22
N GLN A 355 16.86 10.84 24.62
CA GLN A 355 15.51 11.40 24.59
C GLN A 355 15.15 11.99 23.22
N THR A 356 15.46 11.26 22.13
CA THR A 356 15.30 11.72 20.75
C THR A 356 14.53 10.69 19.93
N ILE A 357 13.62 11.16 19.08
CA ILE A 357 12.83 10.36 18.13
C ILE A 357 13.27 10.70 16.73
N TYR A 358 13.55 9.69 15.91
CA TYR A 358 13.88 9.79 14.49
C TYR A 358 12.71 9.26 13.67
N PHE A 359 12.26 10.05 12.69
CA PHE A 359 11.05 9.73 11.94
C PHE A 359 11.10 10.31 10.52
N SER A 360 10.26 9.78 9.64
CA SER A 360 9.94 10.39 8.36
C SER A 360 8.58 11.10 8.43
N ALA A 361 8.44 12.15 7.63
CA ALA A 361 7.22 12.95 7.56
C ALA A 361 7.01 13.52 6.15
N CYS A 362 5.78 13.92 5.86
CA CYS A 362 5.43 14.60 4.61
C CYS A 362 4.57 15.84 4.89
N GLY A 363 4.65 16.84 4.00
CA GLY A 363 3.89 18.09 4.11
C GLY A 363 4.47 19.12 5.10
N VAL A 364 5.68 18.90 5.62
CA VAL A 364 6.33 19.81 6.59
C VAL A 364 6.76 21.11 5.93
N ASN A 365 7.25 21.06 4.68
CA ASN A 365 7.83 22.18 3.97
C ASN A 365 6.75 22.94 3.17
N PRO A 366 6.46 24.23 3.47
CA PRO A 366 5.50 25.00 2.70
C PRO A 366 5.92 25.18 1.24
N GLY A 367 4.99 25.00 0.31
CA GLY A 367 5.21 25.19 -1.12
C GLY A 367 5.75 23.98 -1.87
N GLU A 368 6.18 22.93 -1.18
CA GLU A 368 6.50 21.65 -1.77
C GLU A 368 5.24 20.78 -1.99
N ASP A 369 5.38 19.75 -2.83
CA ASP A 369 4.37 18.69 -2.92
C ASP A 369 4.20 18.07 -1.52
N PRO A 370 3.00 18.10 -0.91
CA PRO A 370 2.77 17.69 0.47
C PRO A 370 2.93 16.17 0.69
N TYR A 371 3.21 15.40 -0.34
CA TYR A 371 3.48 13.96 -0.26
C TYR A 371 4.97 13.62 -0.26
N LEU A 372 5.88 14.60 -0.50
CA LEU A 372 7.32 14.35 -0.46
C LEU A 372 7.76 13.98 0.95
N ILE A 373 8.49 12.88 1.04
CA ILE A 373 8.96 12.32 2.31
C ILE A 373 10.33 12.92 2.64
N HIS A 374 10.45 13.45 3.85
CA HIS A 374 11.69 13.91 4.45
C HIS A 374 11.94 13.23 5.78
N TYR A 375 13.18 13.18 6.22
CA TYR A 375 13.60 12.60 7.48
C TYR A 375 13.95 13.68 8.49
N TYR A 376 13.52 13.44 9.73
CA TYR A 376 13.65 14.38 10.83
C TYR A 376 14.07 13.69 12.11
N LYS A 377 14.55 14.47 13.08
CA LYS A 377 14.61 14.09 14.48
C LYS A 377 13.96 15.17 15.35
N ILE A 378 13.47 14.78 16.51
CA ILE A 378 12.84 15.67 17.51
C ILE A 378 13.12 15.15 18.92
N GLY A 379 13.24 16.04 19.88
CA GLY A 379 13.28 15.65 21.30
C GLY A 379 11.95 15.03 21.76
N MET A 380 12.00 14.05 22.65
CA MET A 380 10.81 13.49 23.29
C MET A 380 10.00 14.54 24.07
N ASP A 381 10.60 15.72 24.32
CA ASP A 381 9.94 16.89 24.89
C ASP A 381 9.19 17.75 23.87
N GLY A 382 9.23 17.36 22.58
CA GLY A 382 8.59 18.07 21.47
C GLY A 382 9.36 19.29 20.98
N LYS A 383 10.63 19.44 21.38
CA LYS A 383 11.48 20.56 20.98
C LYS A 383 12.60 20.12 20.03
N ASN A 384 13.26 21.13 19.44
CA ASN A 384 14.44 20.93 18.60
C ASN A 384 14.22 20.00 17.42
N MET A 385 13.05 20.08 16.76
CA MET A 385 12.82 19.40 15.50
C MET A 385 13.85 19.87 14.47
N MET A 386 14.52 18.92 13.82
CA MET A 386 15.57 19.18 12.85
C MET A 386 15.42 18.28 11.64
N ALA A 387 15.50 18.86 10.44
CA ALA A 387 15.54 18.11 9.19
C ALA A 387 16.91 17.44 9.03
N LEU A 388 16.89 16.15 8.69
CA LEU A 388 18.08 15.38 8.32
C LEU A 388 18.31 15.37 6.80
N THR A 389 17.23 15.61 6.03
CA THR A 389 17.21 15.62 4.57
C THR A 389 16.56 16.91 4.09
N PRO A 390 17.31 18.03 4.02
CA PRO A 390 16.74 19.37 3.78
C PRO A 390 16.45 19.70 2.31
N GLU A 391 17.02 18.95 1.35
CA GLU A 391 16.82 19.24 -0.08
C GLU A 391 15.40 18.89 -0.54
N GLU A 392 14.85 19.64 -1.47
CA GLU A 392 13.55 19.36 -2.08
C GLU A 392 13.57 18.03 -2.86
N GLY A 393 12.72 17.11 -2.48
CA GLY A 393 12.60 15.80 -3.11
C GLY A 393 11.91 14.77 -2.24
N ASN A 394 11.62 13.64 -2.85
CA ASN A 394 11.16 12.46 -2.12
C ASN A 394 12.38 11.62 -1.71
N HIS A 395 12.60 11.51 -0.42
CA HIS A 395 13.79 10.88 0.18
C HIS A 395 13.53 9.42 0.55
N THR A 396 14.58 8.61 0.38
CA THR A 396 14.68 7.27 0.94
C THR A 396 16.02 7.19 1.66
N ALA A 397 15.99 6.89 2.96
CA ALA A 397 17.18 6.95 3.78
C ALA A 397 17.44 5.66 4.57
N GLN A 398 18.72 5.35 4.77
CA GLN A 398 19.19 4.19 5.53
C GLN A 398 20.24 4.63 6.55
N TYR A 399 20.04 4.32 7.82
CA TYR A 399 20.99 4.64 8.88
C TYR A 399 22.14 3.63 8.92
N SER A 400 23.36 4.09 9.26
CA SER A 400 24.44 3.19 9.65
C SER A 400 24.07 2.43 10.95
N TYR A 401 24.75 1.33 11.23
CA TYR A 401 24.45 0.48 12.38
C TYR A 401 24.47 1.22 13.74
N ASP A 402 25.38 2.19 13.90
CA ASP A 402 25.51 3.03 15.09
C ASP A 402 24.77 4.36 14.97
N ARG A 403 24.05 4.56 13.86
CA ARG A 403 23.23 5.75 13.54
C ARG A 403 24.00 7.08 13.51
N LYS A 404 25.30 7.03 13.23
CA LYS A 404 26.09 8.24 13.00
C LYS A 404 25.90 8.82 11.62
N TYR A 405 25.66 7.97 10.63
CA TYR A 405 25.54 8.34 9.24
C TYR A 405 24.19 7.95 8.66
N LEU A 406 23.72 8.74 7.70
CA LEU A 406 22.51 8.54 6.93
C LEU A 406 22.90 8.48 5.45
N LEU A 407 22.64 7.35 4.80
CA LEU A 407 22.66 7.24 3.35
C LEU A 407 21.31 7.68 2.84
N ASP A 408 21.27 8.78 2.08
CA ASP A 408 20.07 9.44 1.61
C ASP A 408 20.05 9.47 0.08
N THR A 409 18.99 8.94 -0.53
CA THR A 409 18.73 9.05 -1.96
C THR A 409 17.43 9.82 -2.16
N TYR A 410 17.48 10.91 -2.91
CA TYR A 410 16.31 11.73 -3.19
C TYR A 410 16.15 12.04 -4.66
N SER A 411 14.92 12.21 -5.08
CA SER A 411 14.54 12.58 -6.45
C SER A 411 13.12 13.15 -6.47
N LYS A 412 12.73 13.69 -7.65
CA LYS A 412 11.32 13.94 -7.98
C LYS A 412 11.00 13.26 -9.30
N VAL A 413 9.73 13.18 -9.68
CA VAL A 413 9.33 12.59 -10.97
C VAL A 413 10.01 13.27 -12.17
N ASP A 414 10.37 14.54 -12.02
CA ASP A 414 11.02 15.40 -13.01
C ASP A 414 12.50 15.70 -12.72
N ALA A 415 13.04 15.19 -11.62
CA ALA A 415 14.42 15.45 -11.20
C ALA A 415 15.21 14.14 -10.99
N ALA A 416 16.43 14.12 -11.50
CA ALA A 416 17.32 12.97 -11.42
C ALA A 416 17.64 12.56 -9.97
N PRO A 417 17.78 11.26 -9.67
CA PRO A 417 18.22 10.78 -8.36
C PRO A 417 19.62 11.30 -7.98
N VAL A 418 19.72 11.71 -6.72
CA VAL A 418 20.99 12.07 -6.07
C VAL A 418 21.15 11.22 -4.83
N THR A 419 22.30 10.57 -4.68
CA THR A 419 22.63 9.75 -3.49
C THR A 419 23.74 10.44 -2.72
N VAL A 420 23.49 10.70 -1.43
CA VAL A 420 24.41 11.44 -0.55
C VAL A 420 24.59 10.72 0.78
N LEU A 421 25.71 11.01 1.42
CA LEU A 421 25.99 10.63 2.79
C LEU A 421 25.87 11.84 3.70
N ARG A 422 25.18 11.70 4.83
CA ARG A 422 24.97 12.76 5.83
C ARG A 422 25.40 12.31 7.22
N GLU A 423 25.74 13.27 8.06
CA GLU A 423 25.91 13.07 9.48
C GLU A 423 24.55 13.21 10.19
N VAL A 424 24.12 12.19 10.94
CA VAL A 424 22.82 12.18 11.63
C VAL A 424 22.73 13.22 12.74
N ALA A 425 23.88 13.50 13.41
CA ALA A 425 23.90 14.47 14.50
C ALA A 425 23.46 15.87 14.05
N THR A 426 23.87 16.29 12.85
CA THR A 426 23.74 17.66 12.35
C THR A 426 22.91 17.78 11.07
N GLY A 427 22.60 16.67 10.37
CA GLY A 427 22.01 16.68 9.02
C GLY A 427 22.97 17.11 7.92
N LYS A 428 24.23 17.48 8.26
CA LYS A 428 25.20 17.99 7.29
C LYS A 428 25.57 16.94 6.25
N LEU A 429 25.69 17.43 5.01
CA LEU A 429 26.23 16.68 3.89
C LEU A 429 27.71 16.33 4.17
N VAL A 430 28.01 15.04 4.21
CA VAL A 430 29.39 14.52 4.29
C VAL A 430 29.96 14.39 2.89
N LYS A 431 29.19 13.78 1.98
CA LYS A 431 29.63 13.53 0.59
C LYS A 431 28.45 13.29 -0.32
N THR A 432 28.51 13.84 -1.52
CA THR A 432 27.69 13.36 -2.66
C THR A 432 28.38 12.13 -3.24
N LEU A 433 27.69 10.99 -3.20
CA LEU A 433 28.21 9.72 -3.71
C LEU A 433 27.97 9.62 -5.20
N GLU A 434 26.71 9.82 -5.62
CA GLU A 434 26.31 9.72 -7.02
C GLU A 434 25.25 10.79 -7.36
N THR A 435 25.31 11.26 -8.60
CA THR A 435 24.27 12.07 -9.23
C THR A 435 23.91 11.45 -10.55
N ALA A 436 22.66 11.03 -10.71
CA ALA A 436 22.23 10.30 -11.89
C ALA A 436 22.30 11.17 -13.17
N ASP A 437 22.87 10.61 -14.22
CA ASP A 437 22.97 11.23 -15.55
C ASP A 437 21.85 10.72 -16.47
N LEU A 438 20.97 11.62 -16.88
CA LEU A 438 19.84 11.37 -17.76
C LEU A 438 20.15 11.62 -19.25
N SER A 439 21.38 11.91 -19.61
CA SER A 439 21.75 12.30 -20.97
C SER A 439 21.39 11.24 -22.02
N THR A 440 21.68 9.97 -21.75
CA THR A 440 21.33 8.84 -22.61
C THR A 440 19.83 8.65 -22.72
N LEU A 441 19.13 8.75 -21.60
CA LEU A 441 17.68 8.63 -21.55
C LEU A 441 17.00 9.72 -22.39
N LYS A 442 17.44 10.99 -22.22
CA LYS A 442 16.95 12.13 -23.00
C LYS A 442 17.26 12.00 -24.49
N LYS A 443 18.45 11.50 -24.85
CA LYS A 443 18.83 11.20 -26.25
C LYS A 443 17.89 10.18 -26.88
N ASN A 444 17.37 9.24 -26.09
CA ASN A 444 16.40 8.23 -26.53
C ASN A 444 14.95 8.77 -26.62
N GLY A 445 14.74 10.07 -26.36
CA GLY A 445 13.45 10.74 -26.47
C GLY A 445 12.64 10.80 -25.15
N TRP A 446 13.23 10.38 -24.04
CA TRP A 446 12.56 10.47 -22.74
C TRP A 446 12.26 11.91 -22.35
N GLN A 447 11.05 12.13 -21.83
CA GLN A 447 10.59 13.39 -21.25
C GLN A 447 10.07 13.12 -19.85
N ALA A 448 10.41 14.01 -18.92
CA ALA A 448 9.88 13.93 -17.56
C ALA A 448 8.35 14.08 -17.56
N PRO A 449 7.62 13.36 -16.70
CA PRO A 449 6.24 13.71 -16.39
C PRO A 449 6.19 15.14 -15.85
N GLU A 450 5.14 15.89 -16.20
CA GLU A 450 4.91 17.20 -15.64
C GLU A 450 4.07 17.11 -14.37
N VAL A 451 4.53 17.72 -13.28
CA VAL A 451 3.71 17.91 -12.08
C VAL A 451 2.71 19.02 -12.33
N PHE A 452 1.44 18.75 -12.13
CA PHE A 452 0.36 19.73 -12.26
C PHE A 452 -0.50 19.78 -11.00
N VAL A 453 -0.91 20.97 -10.62
CA VAL A 453 -1.71 21.24 -9.41
C VAL A 453 -2.94 22.03 -9.77
N ALA A 454 -4.08 21.60 -9.26
CA ALA A 454 -5.34 22.34 -9.38
C ALA A 454 -6.13 22.27 -8.07
N LYS A 455 -7.06 23.18 -7.86
CA LYS A 455 -7.95 23.17 -6.69
C LYS A 455 -8.99 22.05 -6.82
N GLY A 456 -9.24 21.37 -5.71
CA GLY A 456 -10.29 20.36 -5.60
C GLY A 456 -11.68 20.98 -5.41
N ARG A 457 -12.65 20.10 -5.11
CA ARG A 457 -14.09 20.40 -4.97
C ARG A 457 -14.41 21.51 -3.96
N ASP A 458 -13.56 21.71 -2.97
CA ASP A 458 -13.71 22.75 -1.94
C ASP A 458 -13.19 24.14 -2.39
N GLY A 459 -12.59 24.23 -3.58
CA GLY A 459 -11.97 25.43 -4.13
C GLY A 459 -10.72 25.91 -3.39
N LYS A 460 -10.19 25.14 -2.44
CA LYS A 460 -9.07 25.51 -1.55
C LYS A 460 -7.93 24.53 -1.59
N THR A 461 -8.23 23.25 -1.44
CA THR A 461 -7.24 22.17 -1.32
C THR A 461 -6.59 21.87 -2.67
N ASP A 462 -5.26 21.83 -2.68
CA ASP A 462 -4.49 21.50 -3.88
C ASP A 462 -4.49 19.99 -4.12
N MET A 463 -4.90 19.59 -5.32
CA MET A 463 -4.80 18.24 -5.84
C MET A 463 -3.54 18.14 -6.69
N TRP A 464 -2.68 17.18 -6.35
CA TRP A 464 -1.37 17.00 -6.97
C TRP A 464 -1.39 15.78 -7.89
N GLY A 465 -0.99 15.98 -9.13
CA GLY A 465 -0.95 14.92 -10.13
C GLY A 465 0.19 15.10 -11.12
N ILE A 466 0.34 14.11 -12.00
CA ILE A 466 1.35 14.09 -13.05
C ILE A 466 0.70 13.90 -14.42
N ILE A 467 1.33 14.48 -15.43
CA ILE A 467 0.93 14.41 -16.84
C ILE A 467 2.07 13.78 -17.62
N GLN A 468 1.81 12.63 -18.24
CA GLN A 468 2.73 11.94 -19.14
C GLN A 468 2.33 12.19 -20.59
N ARG A 469 3.29 12.69 -21.38
CA ARG A 469 3.14 12.92 -22.83
C ARG A 469 3.84 11.83 -23.63
N PRO A 470 3.44 11.59 -24.91
CA PRO A 470 4.21 10.73 -25.82
C PRO A 470 5.58 11.34 -26.12
N THR A 471 6.54 10.51 -26.54
CA THR A 471 7.90 10.97 -26.87
C THR A 471 7.89 11.89 -28.11
N HIS A 472 6.96 11.68 -29.04
CA HIS A 472 6.76 12.47 -30.25
C HIS A 472 5.61 13.47 -30.08
N PHE A 473 5.60 14.13 -28.93
CA PHE A 473 4.56 15.10 -28.60
C PHE A 473 4.55 16.30 -29.55
N ASP A 474 3.36 16.59 -30.09
CA ASP A 474 3.11 17.73 -30.95
C ASP A 474 2.01 18.61 -30.31
N PRO A 475 2.35 19.81 -29.79
CA PRO A 475 1.40 20.68 -29.10
C PRO A 475 0.28 21.23 -30.01
N SER A 476 0.39 21.10 -31.32
CA SER A 476 -0.64 21.51 -32.29
C SER A 476 -1.77 20.49 -32.45
N LYS A 477 -1.56 19.26 -31.99
CA LYS A 477 -2.57 18.19 -32.05
C LYS A 477 -3.41 18.14 -30.78
N LYS A 478 -4.60 17.52 -30.86
CA LYS A 478 -5.43 17.19 -29.71
C LYS A 478 -5.30 15.69 -29.37
N TYR A 479 -5.08 15.43 -28.08
CA TYR A 479 -4.91 14.09 -27.54
C TYR A 479 -6.03 13.77 -26.57
N PRO A 480 -6.73 12.64 -26.72
CA PRO A 480 -7.58 12.14 -25.66
C PRO A 480 -6.78 11.96 -24.37
N VAL A 481 -7.44 12.12 -23.23
CA VAL A 481 -6.84 11.94 -21.91
C VAL A 481 -7.19 10.56 -21.39
N ILE A 482 -6.21 9.86 -20.80
CA ILE A 482 -6.48 8.63 -20.07
C ILE A 482 -6.01 8.81 -18.63
N GLU A 483 -6.88 8.58 -17.68
CA GLU A 483 -6.54 8.57 -16.28
C GLU A 483 -6.17 7.15 -15.83
N TYR A 484 -4.98 6.99 -15.25
CA TYR A 484 -4.64 5.84 -14.44
C TYR A 484 -5.09 6.10 -13.01
N ILE A 485 -6.06 5.32 -12.52
CA ILE A 485 -6.62 5.51 -11.19
C ILE A 485 -6.22 4.40 -10.23
N TYR A 486 -5.86 4.80 -9.04
CA TYR A 486 -5.93 4.02 -7.81
C TYR A 486 -6.25 5.00 -6.69
N ALA A 487 -7.42 4.87 -6.06
CA ALA A 487 -7.91 5.80 -5.04
C ALA A 487 -8.34 5.06 -3.76
N GLY A 488 -7.76 3.91 -3.48
CA GLY A 488 -7.97 3.19 -2.23
C GLY A 488 -7.58 4.08 -1.04
N PRO A 489 -8.39 4.15 0.04
CA PRO A 489 -8.17 5.13 1.10
C PRO A 489 -6.87 4.94 1.90
N GLY A 490 -6.26 3.76 1.86
CA GLY A 490 -5.11 3.40 2.71
C GLY A 490 -3.79 4.11 2.40
N ASP A 491 -3.61 4.72 1.21
CA ASP A 491 -2.34 5.39 0.83
C ASP A 491 -2.57 6.52 -0.19
N ALA A 492 -1.50 7.11 -0.69
CA ALA A 492 -1.42 8.01 -1.84
C ALA A 492 -0.59 7.32 -2.92
N TYR A 493 -0.98 7.46 -4.18
CA TYR A 493 -0.52 6.56 -5.24
C TYR A 493 0.16 7.25 -6.41
N THR A 494 0.04 8.57 -6.54
CA THR A 494 0.74 9.33 -7.57
C THR A 494 2.25 9.26 -7.33
N PRO A 495 3.05 8.83 -8.32
CA PRO A 495 4.50 8.76 -8.18
C PRO A 495 5.12 10.10 -7.73
N LYS A 496 6.06 10.04 -6.80
CA LYS A 496 6.77 11.21 -6.24
C LYS A 496 8.27 11.16 -6.52
N SER A 497 8.82 9.98 -6.77
CA SER A 497 10.22 9.77 -7.11
C SER A 497 10.42 9.58 -8.61
N PHE A 498 11.64 9.80 -9.07
CA PHE A 498 12.07 9.54 -10.43
C PHE A 498 11.84 8.07 -10.83
N SER A 499 11.33 7.91 -12.04
CA SER A 499 11.30 6.64 -12.74
C SER A 499 11.65 6.86 -14.21
N SER A 500 12.57 6.07 -14.75
CA SER A 500 12.93 6.12 -16.17
C SER A 500 11.80 5.62 -17.07
N TYR A 501 10.99 4.70 -16.58
CA TYR A 501 9.85 4.11 -17.28
C TYR A 501 8.69 3.85 -16.30
N ASN A 502 7.54 4.48 -16.56
CA ASN A 502 6.32 4.22 -15.82
C ASN A 502 5.48 3.17 -16.58
N TRP A 503 5.36 1.97 -16.01
CA TRP A 503 4.70 0.81 -16.60
C TRP A 503 3.25 1.05 -17.03
N ASN A 504 2.53 1.90 -16.32
CA ASN A 504 1.12 2.17 -16.59
C ASN A 504 0.88 3.37 -17.52
N MET A 505 1.88 4.25 -17.69
CA MET A 505 1.67 5.51 -18.38
C MET A 505 2.51 5.65 -19.66
N THR A 506 3.80 5.31 -19.60
CA THR A 506 4.78 5.67 -20.66
C THR A 506 4.40 5.09 -22.02
N SER A 507 4.19 3.77 -22.11
CA SER A 507 3.85 3.13 -23.38
C SER A 507 2.44 3.46 -23.85
N LEU A 508 1.49 3.62 -22.92
CA LEU A 508 0.12 4.00 -23.29
C LEU A 508 0.07 5.41 -23.89
N ALA A 509 0.84 6.36 -23.35
CA ALA A 509 0.93 7.71 -23.90
C ALA A 509 1.47 7.67 -25.35
N GLU A 510 2.40 6.78 -25.66
CA GLU A 510 3.04 6.69 -26.99
C GLU A 510 2.06 6.33 -28.11
N LEU A 511 0.90 5.73 -27.77
CA LEU A 511 -0.16 5.43 -28.75
C LEU A 511 -0.95 6.66 -29.20
N GLY A 512 -0.67 7.83 -28.64
CA GLY A 512 -1.34 9.09 -28.98
C GLY A 512 -2.28 9.59 -27.92
N PHE A 513 -1.97 9.36 -26.65
CA PHE A 513 -2.75 9.84 -25.52
C PHE A 513 -1.92 10.75 -24.60
N ILE A 514 -2.60 11.58 -23.83
CA ILE A 514 -2.05 12.17 -22.61
C ILE A 514 -2.51 11.29 -21.45
N VAL A 515 -1.57 10.74 -20.68
CA VAL A 515 -1.89 9.89 -19.54
C VAL A 515 -1.67 10.66 -18.25
N VAL A 516 -2.64 10.65 -17.35
CA VAL A 516 -2.60 11.39 -16.09
C VAL A 516 -2.79 10.46 -14.90
N GLN A 517 -2.22 10.84 -13.76
CA GLN A 517 -2.47 10.22 -12.46
C GLN A 517 -2.45 11.29 -11.39
N LEU A 518 -3.39 11.26 -10.44
CA LEU A 518 -3.46 12.19 -9.33
C LEU A 518 -4.01 11.54 -8.07
N ASP A 519 -3.67 12.12 -6.91
CA ASP A 519 -4.31 11.84 -5.63
C ASP A 519 -5.36 12.91 -5.34
N ALA A 520 -6.56 12.46 -4.99
CA ALA A 520 -7.73 13.31 -4.72
C ALA A 520 -8.28 13.04 -3.32
N MET A 521 -9.26 13.79 -2.86
CA MET A 521 -9.93 13.55 -1.58
C MET A 521 -10.45 12.11 -1.50
N GLY A 522 -10.28 11.49 -0.35
CA GLY A 522 -10.55 10.07 -0.12
C GLY A 522 -9.29 9.22 -0.03
N THR A 523 -8.14 9.70 -0.52
CA THR A 523 -6.82 9.08 -0.31
C THR A 523 -6.13 9.63 0.94
N SER A 524 -4.99 9.07 1.28
CA SER A 524 -4.30 9.28 2.55
C SER A 524 -3.22 10.37 2.54
N TRP A 525 -2.58 10.56 3.70
CA TRP A 525 -1.38 11.38 3.95
C TRP A 525 -1.57 12.88 3.77
N ARG A 526 -2.82 13.30 3.85
CA ARG A 526 -3.24 14.68 4.10
C ARG A 526 -3.97 14.74 5.45
N GLY A 527 -4.64 15.81 5.77
CA GLY A 527 -5.47 15.86 6.98
C GLY A 527 -6.57 14.78 6.97
N LYS A 528 -6.98 14.32 8.16
CA LYS A 528 -8.03 13.31 8.35
C LYS A 528 -9.31 13.61 7.57
N GLN A 529 -9.73 14.88 7.54
CA GLN A 529 -10.91 15.32 6.77
C GLN A 529 -10.77 15.11 5.25
N PHE A 530 -9.54 15.13 4.72
CA PHE A 530 -9.28 14.85 3.31
C PHE A 530 -9.56 13.38 2.96
N GLU A 531 -9.20 12.45 3.85
CA GLU A 531 -9.41 11.02 3.68
C GLU A 531 -10.86 10.61 3.96
N GLU A 532 -11.48 11.20 4.97
CA GLU A 532 -12.81 10.81 5.47
C GLU A 532 -13.97 11.00 4.49
N VAL A 533 -13.76 11.63 3.32
CA VAL A 533 -14.81 11.70 2.28
C VAL A 533 -15.12 10.32 1.69
N CYS A 534 -14.22 9.34 1.87
CA CYS A 534 -14.43 7.94 1.45
C CYS A 534 -15.38 7.17 2.38
N TYR A 535 -15.63 7.66 3.61
CA TYR A 535 -16.41 6.92 4.61
C TYR A 535 -17.82 6.63 4.12
N LYS A 536 -18.16 5.32 4.05
CA LYS A 536 -19.41 4.81 3.50
C LYS A 536 -19.71 5.33 2.08
N ASN A 537 -18.68 5.72 1.34
CA ASN A 537 -18.80 6.41 0.07
C ASN A 537 -17.63 6.10 -0.89
N LEU A 538 -17.22 4.83 -0.96
CA LEU A 538 -16.13 4.41 -1.86
C LEU A 538 -16.41 4.69 -3.34
N LYS A 539 -17.70 4.85 -3.73
CA LYS A 539 -18.09 5.29 -5.07
C LYS A 539 -17.61 6.69 -5.44
N ASP A 540 -17.26 7.53 -4.46
CA ASP A 540 -16.74 8.89 -4.71
C ASP A 540 -15.37 8.86 -5.39
N ALA A 541 -14.45 8.01 -4.91
CA ALA A 541 -13.10 7.82 -5.46
C ALA A 541 -12.36 9.12 -5.83
N GLY A 542 -12.79 10.26 -5.28
CA GLY A 542 -12.27 11.59 -5.62
C GLY A 542 -12.73 12.12 -6.98
N PHE A 543 -13.73 11.54 -7.65
CA PHE A 543 -14.17 11.95 -8.99
C PHE A 543 -14.47 13.44 -9.13
N PRO A 544 -15.16 14.11 -8.20
CA PRO A 544 -15.36 15.55 -8.29
C PRO A 544 -14.06 16.36 -8.39
N ASP A 545 -13.01 15.94 -7.69
CA ASP A 545 -11.69 16.60 -7.73
C ASP A 545 -10.94 16.26 -9.01
N ARG A 546 -11.01 14.99 -9.45
CA ARG A 546 -10.34 14.47 -10.65
C ARG A 546 -10.84 15.14 -11.91
N GLU A 547 -12.16 15.27 -12.04
CA GLU A 547 -12.78 15.99 -13.15
C GLU A 547 -12.38 17.48 -13.20
N LEU A 548 -12.39 18.15 -12.04
CA LEU A 548 -11.94 19.55 -11.93
C LEU A 548 -10.48 19.69 -12.33
N TRP A 549 -9.63 18.78 -11.86
CA TRP A 549 -8.20 18.79 -12.16
C TRP A 549 -7.91 18.58 -13.65
N ILE A 550 -8.57 17.60 -14.29
CA ILE A 550 -8.40 17.33 -15.73
C ILE A 550 -8.92 18.52 -16.55
N LYS A 551 -10.07 19.11 -16.19
CA LYS A 551 -10.60 20.31 -16.84
C LYS A 551 -9.67 21.51 -16.71
N ALA A 552 -9.08 21.72 -15.52
CA ALA A 552 -8.10 22.79 -15.29
C ALA A 552 -6.81 22.55 -16.10
N ALA A 553 -6.34 21.30 -16.20
CA ALA A 553 -5.20 20.95 -17.03
C ALA A 553 -5.49 21.19 -18.52
N ALA A 554 -6.66 20.81 -19.02
CA ALA A 554 -7.06 21.05 -20.41
C ALA A 554 -7.23 22.56 -20.73
N GLN A 555 -7.63 23.36 -19.76
CA GLN A 555 -7.67 24.82 -19.90
C GLN A 555 -6.26 25.42 -20.09
N LYS A 556 -5.28 24.94 -19.30
CA LYS A 556 -3.88 25.37 -19.43
C LYS A 556 -3.20 24.81 -20.67
N TYR A 557 -3.56 23.61 -21.05
CA TYR A 557 -2.94 22.85 -22.15
C TYR A 557 -3.98 22.47 -23.20
N PRO A 558 -4.22 23.33 -24.24
CA PRO A 558 -5.26 23.14 -25.25
C PRO A 558 -5.14 21.83 -26.07
N TYR A 559 -3.98 21.17 -26.04
CA TYR A 559 -3.77 19.87 -26.66
C TYR A 559 -4.47 18.71 -25.89
N MET A 560 -4.84 18.88 -24.62
CA MET A 560 -5.60 17.90 -23.85
C MET A 560 -7.07 18.00 -24.22
N ASP A 561 -7.66 16.88 -24.64
CA ASP A 561 -9.07 16.80 -25.02
C ASP A 561 -9.92 16.25 -23.87
N ALA A 562 -10.45 17.16 -23.05
CA ALA A 562 -11.31 16.79 -21.93
C ALA A 562 -12.70 16.27 -22.32
N GLU A 563 -13.06 16.28 -23.63
CA GLU A 563 -14.28 15.66 -24.12
C GLU A 563 -14.08 14.15 -24.44
N ARG A 564 -12.84 13.68 -24.48
CA ARG A 564 -12.47 12.28 -24.72
C ARG A 564 -11.59 11.78 -23.60
N VAL A 565 -12.17 11.52 -22.44
CA VAL A 565 -11.47 11.02 -21.27
C VAL A 565 -11.74 9.53 -21.06
N GLY A 566 -10.70 8.71 -21.03
CA GLY A 566 -10.75 7.31 -20.61
C GLY A 566 -10.19 7.12 -19.21
N ILE A 567 -10.42 5.95 -18.63
CA ILE A 567 -9.93 5.61 -17.29
C ILE A 567 -9.58 4.13 -17.19
N PHE A 568 -8.54 3.79 -16.41
CA PHE A 568 -8.23 2.41 -16.11
C PHE A 568 -7.56 2.24 -14.77
N GLY A 569 -7.70 1.05 -14.19
CA GLY A 569 -7.04 0.66 -12.95
C GLY A 569 -7.25 -0.82 -12.64
N ALA A 570 -6.60 -1.28 -11.58
CA ALA A 570 -6.75 -2.64 -11.05
C ALA A 570 -7.13 -2.62 -9.58
N SER A 571 -7.73 -3.70 -9.07
CA SER A 571 -8.09 -3.81 -7.65
C SER A 571 -9.12 -2.73 -7.27
N ALA A 572 -8.84 -1.90 -6.25
CA ALA A 572 -9.65 -0.70 -5.98
C ALA A 572 -9.78 0.17 -7.25
N GLY A 573 -8.68 0.37 -8.00
CA GLY A 573 -8.70 1.10 -9.27
C GLY A 573 -9.58 0.45 -10.35
N GLY A 574 -9.75 -0.87 -10.32
CA GLY A 574 -10.70 -1.60 -11.16
C GLY A 574 -12.15 -1.31 -10.79
N GLN A 575 -12.48 -1.32 -9.49
CA GLN A 575 -13.78 -0.88 -9.00
C GLN A 575 -14.08 0.55 -9.46
N GLU A 576 -13.15 1.45 -9.22
CA GLU A 576 -13.25 2.87 -9.51
C GLU A 576 -13.40 3.13 -11.01
N SER A 577 -12.63 2.44 -11.87
CA SER A 577 -12.76 2.55 -13.33
C SER A 577 -14.15 2.13 -13.82
N THR A 578 -14.72 1.07 -13.25
CA THR A 578 -16.09 0.67 -13.56
C THR A 578 -17.09 1.69 -13.03
N THR A 579 -16.93 2.18 -11.79
CA THR A 579 -17.76 3.23 -11.19
C THR A 579 -17.77 4.49 -12.06
N ALA A 580 -16.63 4.87 -12.64
CA ALA A 580 -16.51 6.05 -13.50
C ALA A 580 -17.48 6.01 -14.69
N VAL A 581 -17.59 4.88 -15.38
CA VAL A 581 -18.49 4.78 -16.55
C VAL A 581 -19.95 4.46 -16.17
N LEU A 582 -20.20 4.02 -14.93
CA LEU A 582 -21.54 3.82 -14.42
C LEU A 582 -22.16 5.12 -13.87
N LEU A 583 -21.38 5.95 -13.18
CA LEU A 583 -21.88 7.11 -12.43
C LEU A 583 -21.39 8.45 -13.00
N HIS A 584 -20.28 8.46 -13.75
CA HIS A 584 -19.64 9.65 -14.33
C HIS A 584 -19.47 9.52 -15.86
N GLY A 585 -20.35 8.78 -16.54
CA GLY A 585 -20.30 8.52 -17.99
C GLY A 585 -20.40 9.78 -18.86
N ASP A 586 -20.90 10.89 -18.30
CA ASP A 586 -20.88 12.20 -18.97
C ASP A 586 -19.45 12.75 -19.11
N PHE A 587 -18.54 12.38 -18.25
CA PHE A 587 -17.13 12.76 -18.30
C PHE A 587 -16.25 11.65 -18.87
N TYR A 588 -16.29 10.43 -18.30
CA TYR A 588 -15.50 9.30 -18.75
C TYR A 588 -16.18 8.54 -19.89
N LYS A 589 -15.49 8.40 -21.00
CA LYS A 589 -16.02 7.84 -22.25
C LYS A 589 -15.70 6.37 -22.48
N ALA A 590 -14.72 5.81 -21.78
CA ALA A 590 -14.35 4.40 -21.85
C ALA A 590 -13.60 4.00 -20.58
N ALA A 591 -13.79 2.77 -20.10
CA ALA A 591 -13.09 2.23 -18.94
C ALA A 591 -12.51 0.83 -19.17
N TYR A 592 -11.26 0.63 -18.73
CA TYR A 592 -10.64 -0.68 -18.60
C TYR A 592 -10.48 -0.98 -17.10
N SER A 593 -11.08 -2.06 -16.64
CA SER A 593 -11.18 -2.43 -15.23
C SER A 593 -10.60 -3.81 -15.01
N SER A 594 -9.53 -3.91 -14.24
CA SER A 594 -8.89 -5.19 -13.94
C SER A 594 -9.05 -5.58 -12.47
N CYS A 595 -9.41 -6.84 -12.22
CA CYS A 595 -9.49 -7.45 -10.89
C CYS A 595 -10.20 -6.58 -9.84
N GLY A 596 -11.32 -5.93 -10.24
CA GLY A 596 -11.99 -4.92 -9.41
C GLY A 596 -12.77 -5.50 -8.23
N CYS A 597 -12.74 -4.79 -7.10
CA CYS A 597 -13.60 -5.05 -5.94
C CYS A 597 -15.01 -4.50 -6.20
N HIS A 598 -15.75 -5.03 -7.17
CA HIS A 598 -16.98 -4.43 -7.70
C HIS A 598 -18.14 -4.34 -6.72
N ASP A 599 -18.10 -5.12 -5.65
CA ASP A 599 -19.05 -5.04 -4.55
C ASP A 599 -18.30 -5.18 -3.21
N ASN A 600 -18.37 -4.16 -2.40
CA ASN A 600 -17.66 -4.13 -1.13
C ASN A 600 -18.15 -5.19 -0.12
N ARG A 601 -19.28 -5.85 -0.36
CA ARG A 601 -19.76 -7.02 0.40
C ARG A 601 -19.06 -8.32 0.00
N MET A 602 -18.35 -8.33 -1.14
CA MET A 602 -17.75 -9.52 -1.76
C MET A 602 -16.23 -9.60 -1.64
N ASP A 603 -15.60 -8.60 -1.05
CA ASP A 603 -14.16 -8.54 -0.87
C ASP A 603 -13.79 -8.64 0.62
N LYS A 604 -12.50 -8.63 0.93
CA LYS A 604 -11.93 -8.86 2.27
C LYS A 604 -12.55 -7.96 3.34
N ILE A 605 -13.00 -8.56 4.44
CA ILE A 605 -13.61 -7.85 5.57
C ILE A 605 -12.73 -6.72 6.10
N TRP A 606 -11.41 -6.97 6.25
CA TRP A 606 -10.48 -6.04 6.86
C TRP A 606 -10.31 -4.74 6.05
N TRP A 607 -10.39 -4.82 4.69
CA TRP A 607 -10.30 -3.63 3.85
C TRP A 607 -11.63 -2.90 3.77
N ASN A 608 -12.71 -3.64 3.63
CA ASN A 608 -14.02 -3.06 3.35
C ASN A 608 -14.69 -2.48 4.59
N GLU A 609 -14.73 -3.20 5.73
CA GLU A 609 -15.33 -2.66 6.95
C GLU A 609 -14.54 -1.47 7.52
N GLN A 610 -13.24 -1.36 7.20
CA GLN A 610 -12.43 -0.19 7.56
C GLN A 610 -13.04 1.12 7.05
N TRP A 611 -13.52 1.13 5.81
CA TRP A 611 -14.02 2.33 5.15
C TRP A 611 -15.54 2.40 5.07
N MET A 612 -16.19 1.26 4.99
CA MET A 612 -17.64 1.14 4.84
C MET A 612 -18.37 0.88 6.15
N SER A 613 -17.61 0.62 7.25
CA SER A 613 -18.13 0.35 8.59
C SER A 613 -18.95 -0.94 8.72
N TYR A 614 -19.44 -1.19 9.92
CA TYR A 614 -20.30 -2.30 10.32
C TYR A 614 -21.39 -1.78 11.29
N PRO A 615 -22.65 -2.27 11.23
CA PRO A 615 -23.14 -3.32 10.33
C PRO A 615 -23.28 -2.85 8.86
N ILE A 616 -23.41 -3.81 7.94
CA ILE A 616 -23.72 -3.52 6.52
C ILE A 616 -25.02 -2.75 6.43
N ASP A 617 -24.99 -1.63 5.67
CA ASP A 617 -26.14 -0.76 5.45
C ASP A 617 -26.31 -0.42 3.95
N SER A 618 -27.20 0.53 3.63
CA SER A 618 -27.48 0.94 2.26
C SER A 618 -26.28 1.51 1.51
N SER A 619 -25.26 2.01 2.23
CA SER A 619 -24.05 2.57 1.60
C SER A 619 -23.30 1.53 0.77
N TYR A 620 -23.29 0.27 1.22
CA TYR A 620 -22.69 -0.84 0.47
C TYR A 620 -23.42 -1.07 -0.87
N VAL A 621 -24.74 -1.00 -0.88
CA VAL A 621 -25.57 -1.11 -2.10
C VAL A 621 -25.31 0.06 -3.05
N GLU A 622 -25.27 1.27 -2.52
CA GLU A 622 -25.02 2.49 -3.29
C GLU A 622 -23.63 2.51 -3.94
N CYS A 623 -22.61 1.93 -3.29
CA CYS A 623 -21.24 1.85 -3.80
C CYS A 623 -21.01 0.65 -4.72
N SER A 624 -21.96 -0.29 -4.83
CA SER A 624 -21.81 -1.53 -5.60
C SER A 624 -21.91 -1.29 -7.10
N ASN A 625 -20.91 -1.68 -7.86
CA ASN A 625 -20.97 -1.72 -9.32
C ASN A 625 -21.96 -2.78 -9.84
N VAL A 626 -22.19 -3.85 -9.07
CA VAL A 626 -23.18 -4.88 -9.39
C VAL A 626 -24.61 -4.30 -9.36
N GLU A 627 -24.94 -3.56 -8.30
CA GLU A 627 -26.25 -2.94 -8.15
C GLU A 627 -26.48 -1.79 -9.14
N ASN A 628 -25.40 -1.10 -9.55
CA ASN A 628 -25.45 0.01 -10.49
C ASN A 628 -25.22 -0.40 -11.96
N ALA A 629 -25.02 -1.68 -12.27
CA ALA A 629 -24.66 -2.19 -13.60
C ALA A 629 -25.63 -1.73 -14.72
N TYR A 630 -26.93 -1.58 -14.42
CA TYR A 630 -27.95 -1.13 -15.37
C TYR A 630 -27.72 0.28 -15.94
N LYS A 631 -26.85 1.07 -15.29
CA LYS A 631 -26.51 2.45 -15.72
C LYS A 631 -25.44 2.51 -16.80
N LEU A 632 -24.82 1.39 -17.18
CA LEU A 632 -23.75 1.39 -18.17
C LEU A 632 -24.24 1.90 -19.53
N GLU A 633 -23.60 2.96 -20.02
CA GLU A 633 -23.84 3.55 -21.36
C GLU A 633 -22.53 3.76 -22.13
N ARG A 634 -21.40 3.44 -21.55
CA ARG A 634 -20.06 3.65 -22.12
C ARG A 634 -19.33 2.33 -22.30
N PRO A 635 -18.40 2.24 -23.27
CA PRO A 635 -17.55 1.07 -23.41
C PRO A 635 -16.85 0.70 -22.11
N LEU A 636 -16.94 -0.58 -21.73
CA LEU A 636 -16.32 -1.16 -20.55
C LEU A 636 -15.63 -2.46 -20.92
N MET A 637 -14.36 -2.61 -20.54
CA MET A 637 -13.64 -3.88 -20.58
C MET A 637 -13.34 -4.33 -19.15
N LEU A 638 -13.85 -5.49 -18.78
CA LEU A 638 -13.55 -6.20 -17.53
C LEU A 638 -12.44 -7.22 -17.76
N VAL A 639 -11.45 -7.25 -16.87
CA VAL A 639 -10.35 -8.22 -16.92
C VAL A 639 -10.21 -8.85 -15.54
N VAL A 640 -9.98 -10.16 -15.50
CA VAL A 640 -9.80 -10.89 -14.23
C VAL A 640 -8.77 -12.01 -14.37
N GLY A 641 -7.89 -12.14 -13.39
CA GLY A 641 -7.07 -13.33 -13.23
C GLY A 641 -7.89 -14.48 -12.67
N GLU A 642 -7.81 -15.65 -13.29
CA GLU A 642 -8.59 -16.84 -12.88
C GLU A 642 -8.23 -17.30 -11.46
N LEU A 643 -6.97 -17.12 -11.08
CA LEU A 643 -6.42 -17.52 -9.77
C LEU A 643 -6.21 -16.32 -8.84
N ASP A 644 -7.02 -15.27 -8.97
CA ASP A 644 -6.91 -14.10 -8.10
C ASP A 644 -7.23 -14.50 -6.64
N ASP A 645 -6.19 -14.54 -5.83
CA ASP A 645 -6.22 -14.88 -4.40
C ASP A 645 -6.32 -13.64 -3.51
N ASN A 646 -6.31 -12.45 -4.11
CA ASN A 646 -6.45 -11.17 -3.42
C ASN A 646 -7.90 -10.66 -3.49
N VAL A 647 -8.44 -10.44 -4.70
CA VAL A 647 -9.84 -10.11 -4.94
C VAL A 647 -10.54 -11.30 -5.56
N ASP A 648 -11.50 -11.89 -4.83
CA ASP A 648 -12.26 -13.04 -5.29
C ASP A 648 -12.75 -12.83 -6.74
N PRO A 649 -12.38 -13.68 -7.72
CA PRO A 649 -12.79 -13.54 -9.12
C PRO A 649 -14.32 -13.43 -9.29
N SER A 650 -15.08 -13.97 -8.34
CA SER A 650 -16.52 -13.86 -8.30
C SER A 650 -17.02 -12.41 -8.28
N SER A 651 -16.21 -11.46 -7.77
CA SER A 651 -16.55 -10.03 -7.79
C SER A 651 -16.74 -9.53 -9.24
N THR A 652 -15.79 -9.89 -10.12
CA THR A 652 -15.89 -9.57 -11.56
C THR A 652 -17.03 -10.34 -12.26
N TYR A 653 -17.21 -11.62 -11.94
CA TYR A 653 -18.28 -12.42 -12.55
C TYR A 653 -19.68 -11.94 -12.14
N GLN A 654 -19.87 -11.44 -10.93
CA GLN A 654 -21.14 -10.89 -10.48
C GLN A 654 -21.50 -9.59 -11.20
N VAL A 655 -20.56 -8.67 -11.43
CA VAL A 655 -20.84 -7.47 -12.22
C VAL A 655 -21.10 -7.82 -13.68
N ALA A 656 -20.35 -8.77 -14.26
CA ALA A 656 -20.62 -9.27 -15.61
C ALA A 656 -22.04 -9.86 -15.74
N ASN A 657 -22.47 -10.69 -14.77
CA ASN A 657 -23.82 -11.24 -14.73
C ASN A 657 -24.90 -10.14 -14.60
N ALA A 658 -24.65 -9.10 -13.81
CA ALA A 658 -25.58 -7.98 -13.66
C ALA A 658 -25.70 -7.17 -14.96
N LEU A 659 -24.59 -6.94 -15.66
CA LEU A 659 -24.55 -6.29 -16.98
C LEU A 659 -25.32 -7.09 -18.03
N ILE A 660 -25.12 -8.42 -18.09
CA ILE A 660 -25.85 -9.33 -18.99
C ILE A 660 -27.38 -9.24 -18.74
N LYS A 661 -27.79 -9.32 -17.47
CA LYS A 661 -29.21 -9.22 -17.08
C LYS A 661 -29.81 -7.86 -17.41
N ALA A 662 -29.01 -6.81 -17.36
CA ALA A 662 -29.43 -5.45 -17.76
C ALA A 662 -29.38 -5.19 -19.27
N GLY A 663 -28.98 -6.19 -20.09
CA GLY A 663 -28.85 -6.06 -21.54
C GLY A 663 -27.78 -5.10 -21.99
N LYS A 664 -26.70 -4.96 -21.21
CA LYS A 664 -25.57 -4.07 -21.50
C LYS A 664 -24.47 -4.79 -22.28
N ASP A 665 -23.85 -4.08 -23.20
CA ASP A 665 -22.68 -4.56 -23.95
C ASP A 665 -21.39 -4.19 -23.26
N PHE A 666 -20.47 -5.16 -23.18
CA PHE A 666 -19.15 -5.00 -22.54
C PHE A 666 -18.19 -6.11 -22.97
N ASP A 667 -16.88 -5.85 -22.84
CA ASP A 667 -15.84 -6.85 -23.05
C ASP A 667 -15.49 -7.54 -21.73
N LEU A 668 -15.28 -8.89 -21.76
CA LEU A 668 -14.78 -9.65 -20.62
C LEU A 668 -13.56 -10.48 -21.04
N VAL A 669 -12.46 -10.32 -20.32
CA VAL A 669 -11.23 -11.07 -20.51
C VAL A 669 -10.89 -11.83 -19.22
N VAL A 670 -10.92 -13.15 -19.29
CA VAL A 670 -10.43 -14.03 -18.22
C VAL A 670 -9.02 -14.48 -18.59
N LEU A 671 -8.08 -14.39 -17.65
CA LEU A 671 -6.69 -14.80 -17.83
C LEU A 671 -6.44 -16.10 -17.07
N PRO A 672 -6.44 -17.27 -17.75
CA PRO A 672 -6.22 -18.56 -17.09
C PRO A 672 -4.84 -18.65 -16.44
N GLY A 673 -4.78 -19.23 -15.23
CA GLY A 673 -3.55 -19.42 -14.47
C GLY A 673 -2.90 -18.14 -13.92
N VAL A 674 -3.58 -16.99 -14.02
CA VAL A 674 -3.06 -15.68 -13.58
C VAL A 674 -3.70 -15.27 -12.26
N HIS A 675 -2.90 -14.78 -11.33
CA HIS A 675 -3.31 -14.20 -10.05
C HIS A 675 -3.76 -12.74 -10.17
N HIS A 676 -3.70 -11.99 -9.08
CA HIS A 676 -4.08 -10.56 -9.05
C HIS A 676 -3.20 -9.73 -9.98
N THR A 677 -3.79 -9.03 -10.96
CA THR A 677 -3.04 -8.42 -12.07
C THR A 677 -3.69 -7.17 -12.65
N MET A 678 -2.88 -6.32 -13.29
CA MET A 678 -3.36 -5.28 -14.23
C MET A 678 -3.72 -5.84 -15.62
N GLY A 679 -3.50 -7.16 -15.87
CA GLY A 679 -3.82 -7.83 -17.14
C GLY A 679 -2.66 -8.54 -17.81
N GLU A 680 -1.49 -8.58 -17.20
CA GLU A 680 -0.27 -9.11 -17.78
C GLU A 680 -0.01 -8.49 -19.18
N TYR A 681 0.86 -9.11 -19.93
CA TYR A 681 1.17 -8.65 -21.29
C TYR A 681 -0.03 -8.72 -22.26
N PHE A 682 -0.84 -9.78 -22.14
CA PHE A 682 -2.03 -9.94 -22.99
C PHE A 682 -3.09 -8.88 -22.68
N GLY A 683 -3.42 -8.67 -21.42
CA GLY A 683 -4.38 -7.65 -21.01
C GLY A 683 -3.90 -6.23 -21.27
N GLU A 684 -2.58 -5.98 -21.20
CA GLU A 684 -2.02 -4.69 -21.59
C GLU A 684 -2.27 -4.39 -23.07
N HIS A 685 -2.02 -5.35 -23.96
CA HIS A 685 -2.29 -5.18 -25.40
C HIS A 685 -3.79 -4.97 -25.66
N LYS A 686 -4.66 -5.73 -24.96
CA LYS A 686 -6.11 -5.53 -25.00
C LYS A 686 -6.51 -4.12 -24.55
N ARG A 687 -5.89 -3.58 -23.49
CA ARG A 687 -6.09 -2.22 -23.01
C ARG A 687 -5.71 -1.19 -24.07
N TYR A 688 -4.60 -1.39 -24.76
CA TYR A 688 -4.16 -0.52 -25.84
C TYR A 688 -5.18 -0.51 -26.99
N ASP A 689 -5.57 -1.69 -27.48
CA ASP A 689 -6.56 -1.84 -28.54
C ASP A 689 -7.92 -1.21 -28.15
N PHE A 690 -8.32 -1.39 -26.90
CA PHE A 690 -9.56 -0.86 -26.37
C PHE A 690 -9.59 0.68 -26.42
N PHE A 691 -8.57 1.34 -25.90
CA PHE A 691 -8.53 2.80 -25.91
C PHE A 691 -8.30 3.37 -27.31
N VAL A 692 -7.50 2.74 -28.15
CA VAL A 692 -7.33 3.13 -29.56
C VAL A 692 -8.68 3.10 -30.29
N ARG A 693 -9.45 2.05 -30.09
CA ARG A 693 -10.78 1.92 -30.72
C ARG A 693 -11.76 2.96 -30.19
N HIS A 694 -11.89 3.11 -28.89
CA HIS A 694 -12.97 3.87 -28.28
C HIS A 694 -12.67 5.36 -28.06
N LEU A 695 -11.40 5.77 -27.96
CA LEU A 695 -11.03 7.17 -27.78
C LEU A 695 -10.43 7.83 -29.03
N LEU A 696 -9.65 7.08 -29.84
CA LEU A 696 -9.15 7.60 -31.11
C LEU A 696 -10.13 7.34 -32.25
N GLY A 697 -11.05 6.39 -32.09
CA GLY A 697 -12.05 6.06 -33.14
C GLY A 697 -11.45 5.34 -34.34
N VAL A 698 -10.30 4.70 -34.20
CA VAL A 698 -9.62 3.95 -35.27
C VAL A 698 -9.52 2.48 -34.91
N ASN A 699 -9.44 1.63 -35.95
CA ASN A 699 -9.20 0.21 -35.70
C ASN A 699 -7.74 -0.02 -35.28
N PRO A 700 -7.48 -0.71 -34.17
CA PRO A 700 -6.13 -1.09 -33.79
C PRO A 700 -5.51 -2.01 -34.86
N PRO A 701 -4.16 -2.01 -34.98
CA PRO A 701 -3.47 -2.89 -35.91
C PRO A 701 -3.66 -4.36 -35.53
N LYS A 702 -3.50 -5.26 -36.51
CA LYS A 702 -3.49 -6.70 -36.22
C LYS A 702 -2.29 -7.03 -35.33
N TRP A 703 -2.48 -7.91 -34.36
CA TRP A 703 -1.41 -8.33 -33.44
C TRP A 703 -0.17 -8.92 -34.16
N SER A 704 -0.39 -9.60 -35.30
CA SER A 704 0.69 -10.13 -36.14
C SER A 704 1.54 -9.05 -36.82
N GLU A 705 1.09 -7.82 -36.89
CA GLU A 705 1.77 -6.67 -37.48
C GLU A 705 2.63 -5.92 -36.47
N VAL A 706 2.37 -6.14 -35.17
CA VAL A 706 3.03 -5.44 -34.06
C VAL A 706 4.21 -6.26 -33.52
N LYS A 707 5.36 -5.63 -33.41
CA LYS A 707 6.58 -6.22 -32.82
C LYS A 707 6.54 -6.04 -31.29
N SER A 708 5.88 -6.94 -30.63
CA SER A 708 5.62 -6.85 -29.20
C SER A 708 6.68 -7.56 -28.30
N LYS A 709 7.73 -8.15 -28.90
CA LYS A 709 8.84 -8.83 -28.20
C LYS A 709 10.19 -8.21 -28.55
#